data_b628b7d6ef451d50f8cca65f9c568cf2
#
_entry.id   b628b7d6ef451d50f8cca65f9c568cf2
#
_cell.length_a   1.000
_cell.length_b   1.000
_cell.length_c   1.000
_cell.angle_alpha   90.00
_cell.angle_beta   90.00
_cell.angle_gamma   90.00
#
_symmetry.space_group_name_H-M   'P 1'
#
loop_
_entity.id
_entity.type
_entity.pdbx_description
1 polymer ?
#
loop_
_entity_poly.entity_id
_entity_poly.type
_entity_poly.pdbx_seq_one_letter_code
_entity_poly.pdbx_strand_id
1 'polypeptide(L)'
;MKKFITTAAVLFAVASFTAAQDAVQPAASLKPARAAETERVVVIGGAIEQSETDKAQSVTILNENTLKQKAAPTLGDTLSSEPGVAGSGFTPGASRPVIRGQADNRIRVLNNGTEVFDVSNLSPDHAPSVSALLSQSIEVVRGPATILFGSGAIGGVVNVADNVIPVEQPPTALSGEVDGRFDSADLERSGAIALTFSPAKHWVFHAEASVLRTDDRDVPGFALNERIRAGLTPAQSQGRGFGQNPEGTVPNTYVRTKDYAIGASYVWDKGYVGASFSEFLSVYGVPDNPEVDDPTVPPNRVRLDVDKRQVNARSSVVDPFPWFTTANAKFVYTDYKHDEIDGDEIGATFKTNGVDSRLELVQKPIGFLEGSIGGQFFYKELSVLGDEAFLQPSQTTEIAAFVFEELKLNKVRLQFGARIEHQAIHIDNSDPDLTSLISPDQQDQNFLPISGAAGVLYDFAEGWQLAVNGTYSQRAPTAEELFARGPHDATFQFIIGNPNLSEEKNVGVDVSLRRSAGVVTGSISGFYNRYDSFIDFTPTGLVEDGLQVFVYTPKAAEFYGAEARADFHLLPLTLTKMRDQEANDPKSVKNVVTGDRSEPQKNPNDLFLRLQGDYVHATDLDTGDPLPRITPLRYSASLNYETEKWNASIECQRVAEQDRIAPFETSTPGYTFLNASIGYKFRVGATYNYVYVKGTNLTNEEARDHLSFLKEVLPLAGRGVAAGFRTTF
;
A
#
# COMPACT_ATOMS: atom_id res chain seq x y z
N MET A 1 45.48 -6.88 17.27
CA MET A 1 46.05 -5.60 17.75
C MET A 1 45.16 -4.45 17.33
N LYS A 2 44.55 -3.80 18.31
CA LYS A 2 43.95 -2.47 18.33
C LYS A 2 43.38 -1.89 17.01
N LYS A 3 42.04 -1.82 16.89
CA LYS A 3 41.39 -0.76 16.18
C LYS A 3 40.03 -0.45 16.82
N PHE A 4 39.96 0.68 17.39
CA PHE A 4 38.95 1.72 17.51
C PHE A 4 37.46 1.34 17.42
N ILE A 5 36.86 1.27 18.60
CA ILE A 5 35.45 1.49 18.89
C ILE A 5 35.27 3.01 18.95
N THR A 6 34.51 3.56 18.01
CA THR A 6 34.06 4.94 18.10
C THR A 6 32.57 4.90 18.50
N THR A 7 32.35 5.06 19.80
CA THR A 7 31.03 5.21 20.41
C THR A 7 30.54 6.64 20.12
N ALA A 8 29.47 6.80 19.33
CA ALA A 8 28.75 8.05 19.24
C ALA A 8 27.82 8.19 20.45
N ALA A 9 28.27 8.93 21.45
CA ALA A 9 27.43 9.36 22.56
C ALA A 9 26.57 10.53 22.10
N VAL A 10 25.27 10.33 22.01
CA VAL A 10 24.28 11.43 21.86
C VAL A 10 24.12 12.05 23.26
N LEU A 11 24.64 13.26 23.45
CA LEU A 11 24.45 14.06 24.65
C LEU A 11 22.99 14.55 24.72
N PHE A 12 22.23 14.06 25.68
CA PHE A 12 21.00 14.70 26.15
C PHE A 12 21.36 15.94 26.98
N ALA A 13 21.18 17.11 26.41
CA ALA A 13 21.20 18.37 27.18
C ALA A 13 19.84 18.54 27.87
N VAL A 14 19.77 18.21 29.15
CA VAL A 14 18.64 18.56 30.02
C VAL A 14 18.81 20.04 30.42
N ALA A 15 18.04 20.90 29.78
CA ALA A 15 17.93 22.31 30.21
C ALA A 15 17.02 22.35 31.46
N SER A 16 17.62 22.63 32.61
CA SER A 16 16.88 22.89 33.86
C SER A 16 16.28 24.29 33.79
N PHE A 17 14.97 24.38 33.65
CA PHE A 17 14.26 25.64 33.89
C PHE A 17 13.93 25.75 35.38
N THR A 18 14.53 26.73 36.03
CA THR A 18 14.20 27.17 37.40
C THR A 18 12.83 27.83 37.42
N ALA A 19 11.94 27.27 38.23
CA ALA A 19 10.63 27.82 38.47
C ALA A 19 10.73 29.11 39.31
N ALA A 20 10.15 30.21 38.82
CA ALA A 20 9.76 31.35 39.63
C ALA A 20 8.38 31.04 40.25
N GLN A 21 8.32 31.08 41.58
CA GLN A 21 7.08 31.02 42.35
C GLN A 21 6.39 32.38 42.27
N ASP A 22 5.14 32.38 41.81
CA ASP A 22 4.20 33.43 42.17
C ASP A 22 2.76 32.91 42.20
N ALA A 23 2.15 33.16 43.37
CA ALA A 23 0.71 33.30 43.70
C ALA A 23 -0.29 32.24 43.27
N VAL A 24 -0.72 31.49 44.28
CA VAL A 24 -1.90 30.60 44.32
C VAL A 24 -3.18 31.40 44.08
N GLN A 25 -3.89 31.10 42.99
CA GLN A 25 -5.33 31.32 42.87
C GLN A 25 -6.05 29.95 42.93
N PRO A 26 -7.27 29.87 43.50
CA PRO A 26 -7.93 28.59 43.76
C PRO A 26 -8.35 27.91 42.46
N ALA A 27 -8.09 26.61 42.39
CA ALA A 27 -8.34 25.71 41.29
C ALA A 27 -9.78 25.73 40.81
N ALA A 28 -10.00 26.20 39.59
CA ALA A 28 -11.16 25.80 38.80
C ALA A 28 -11.07 24.28 38.56
N SER A 29 -12.14 23.56 38.82
CA SER A 29 -12.23 22.12 38.65
C SER A 29 -11.83 21.74 37.22
N LEU A 30 -10.68 21.09 37.07
CA LEU A 30 -10.30 20.42 35.84
C LEU A 30 -11.36 19.37 35.52
N LYS A 31 -12.10 19.57 34.45
CA LYS A 31 -12.90 18.51 33.85
C LYS A 31 -11.93 17.36 33.56
N PRO A 32 -12.34 16.10 33.84
CA PRO A 32 -11.52 14.95 33.53
C PRO A 32 -11.20 15.00 32.03
N ALA A 33 -9.93 14.77 31.69
CA ALA A 33 -9.49 14.62 30.32
C ALA A 33 -10.41 13.63 29.62
N ARG A 34 -10.97 14.05 28.49
CA ARG A 34 -11.83 13.25 27.63
C ARG A 34 -11.16 11.89 27.43
N ALA A 35 -11.88 10.81 27.74
CA ALA A 35 -11.42 9.47 27.44
C ALA A 35 -11.03 9.42 25.95
N ALA A 36 -9.95 8.72 25.64
CA ALA A 36 -9.46 8.57 24.29
C ALA A 36 -10.66 8.34 23.35
N GLU A 37 -10.89 9.28 22.43
CA GLU A 37 -11.88 9.11 21.37
C GLU A 37 -11.50 7.84 20.64
N THR A 38 -12.45 6.94 20.49
CA THR A 38 -12.31 5.76 19.63
C THR A 38 -11.95 6.29 18.26
N GLU A 39 -10.77 5.94 17.76
CA GLU A 39 -10.26 6.36 16.47
C GLU A 39 -11.31 6.05 15.39
N ARG A 40 -11.95 7.09 14.89
CA ARG A 40 -12.89 6.96 13.78
C ARG A 40 -12.03 6.74 12.53
N VAL A 41 -11.97 5.51 12.10
CA VAL A 41 -11.24 5.15 10.87
C VAL A 41 -12.04 5.66 9.68
N VAL A 42 -11.54 6.70 9.05
CA VAL A 42 -12.19 7.38 7.93
C VAL A 42 -11.38 7.12 6.68
N VAL A 43 -12.05 6.77 5.58
CA VAL A 43 -11.41 6.63 4.26
C VAL A 43 -11.07 8.03 3.72
N ILE A 44 -9.77 8.34 3.64
CA ILE A 44 -9.26 9.65 3.21
C ILE A 44 -9.23 9.77 1.68
N GLY A 45 -9.32 8.65 0.95
CA GLY A 45 -9.28 8.63 -0.51
C GLY A 45 -10.45 9.33 -1.22
N GLY A 46 -11.61 9.49 -0.56
CA GLY A 46 -12.80 10.17 -1.11
C GLY A 46 -13.14 11.46 -0.37
N ALA A 47 -13.91 12.36 -1.00
CA ALA A 47 -14.36 13.62 -0.40
C ALA A 47 -15.39 13.43 0.71
N ILE A 48 -16.15 12.35 0.65
CA ILE A 48 -17.12 12.00 1.70
C ILE A 48 -16.41 11.07 2.67
N GLU A 49 -16.28 11.52 3.92
CA GLU A 49 -15.78 10.68 5.01
C GLU A 49 -16.71 9.49 5.23
N GLN A 50 -16.22 8.29 5.00
CA GLN A 50 -16.98 7.04 5.13
C GLN A 50 -16.17 6.01 5.90
N SER A 51 -16.83 5.22 6.74
CA SER A 51 -16.22 4.04 7.37
C SER A 51 -16.15 2.86 6.39
N GLU A 52 -15.40 1.81 6.73
CA GLU A 52 -15.36 0.57 5.93
C GLU A 52 -16.77 0.01 5.62
N THR A 53 -17.70 0.12 6.58
CA THR A 53 -19.07 -0.39 6.44
C THR A 53 -19.99 0.52 5.63
N ASP A 54 -19.54 1.74 5.32
CA ASP A 54 -20.32 2.69 4.52
C ASP A 54 -20.08 2.56 3.02
N LYS A 55 -19.13 1.71 2.59
CA LYS A 55 -18.82 1.48 1.18
C LYS A 55 -19.38 0.14 0.69
N ALA A 56 -19.97 0.14 -0.50
CA ALA A 56 -20.39 -1.10 -1.16
C ALA A 56 -19.18 -1.96 -1.59
N GLN A 57 -18.06 -1.33 -1.92
CA GLN A 57 -16.79 -1.99 -2.20
C GLN A 57 -16.15 -2.59 -0.94
N SER A 58 -15.33 -3.63 -1.12
CA SER A 58 -14.51 -4.20 -0.06
C SER A 58 -13.31 -3.29 0.21
N VAL A 59 -13.25 -2.71 1.41
CA VAL A 59 -12.16 -1.83 1.85
C VAL A 59 -11.56 -2.39 3.13
N THR A 60 -10.26 -2.31 3.28
CA THR A 60 -9.56 -2.53 4.56
C THR A 60 -8.77 -1.29 4.90
N ILE A 61 -8.84 -0.88 6.16
CA ILE A 61 -8.07 0.24 6.68
C ILE A 61 -7.14 -0.28 7.78
N LEU A 62 -5.86 -0.19 7.56
CA LEU A 62 -4.85 -0.44 8.57
C LEU A 62 -4.58 0.88 9.28
N ASN A 63 -4.98 0.97 10.53
CA ASN A 63 -4.69 2.14 11.36
C ASN A 63 -3.23 2.14 11.83
N GLU A 64 -2.79 3.26 12.36
CA GLU A 64 -1.45 3.49 12.83
C GLU A 64 -0.93 2.41 13.80
N ASN A 65 -1.73 1.97 14.78
CA ASN A 65 -1.32 0.93 15.73
C ASN A 65 -1.06 -0.43 15.06
N THR A 66 -1.85 -0.78 14.06
CA THR A 66 -1.67 -2.00 13.26
C THR A 66 -0.43 -1.88 12.37
N LEU A 67 -0.24 -0.72 11.75
CA LEU A 67 0.91 -0.46 10.87
C LEU A 67 2.24 -0.59 11.62
N LYS A 68 2.36 -0.03 12.83
CA LYS A 68 3.59 -0.12 13.63
C LYS A 68 4.02 -1.56 13.91
N GLN A 69 3.08 -2.49 13.99
CA GLN A 69 3.39 -3.92 14.18
C GLN A 69 3.65 -4.67 12.87
N LYS A 70 3.05 -4.22 11.76
CA LYS A 70 3.11 -4.88 10.45
C LYS A 70 4.11 -4.26 9.49
N ALA A 71 4.54 -3.01 9.73
CA ALA A 71 5.45 -2.30 8.84
C ALA A 71 6.66 -3.17 8.46
N ALA A 72 6.92 -3.26 7.18
CA ALA A 72 8.03 -3.94 6.56
C ALA A 72 8.80 -2.94 5.68
N PRO A 73 9.97 -3.27 5.15
CA PRO A 73 10.72 -2.37 4.27
C PRO A 73 9.92 -1.90 3.05
N THR A 74 8.96 -2.71 2.57
CA THR A 74 8.15 -2.41 1.40
C THR A 74 6.65 -2.35 1.71
N LEU A 75 5.91 -1.65 0.87
CA LEU A 75 4.45 -1.54 0.97
C LEU A 75 3.75 -2.88 0.71
N GLY A 76 4.23 -3.66 -0.28
CA GLY A 76 3.69 -4.98 -0.58
C GLY A 76 3.79 -5.95 0.60
N ASP A 77 4.97 -6.02 1.24
CA ASP A 77 5.18 -6.90 2.39
C ASP A 77 4.39 -6.44 3.61
N THR A 78 4.27 -5.11 3.83
CA THR A 78 3.44 -4.56 4.91
C THR A 78 1.98 -5.01 4.82
N LEU A 79 1.45 -5.15 3.60
CA LEU A 79 0.05 -5.48 3.33
C LEU A 79 -0.21 -6.98 3.12
N SER A 80 0.83 -7.79 2.92
CA SER A 80 0.75 -9.19 2.47
C SER A 80 -0.06 -10.13 3.40
N SER A 81 -0.25 -9.74 4.66
CA SER A 81 -1.06 -10.50 5.62
C SER A 81 -2.56 -10.20 5.56
N GLU A 82 -3.00 -9.23 4.74
CA GLU A 82 -4.42 -8.92 4.59
C GLU A 82 -5.08 -9.85 3.56
N PRO A 83 -6.31 -10.35 3.81
CA PRO A 83 -7.02 -11.17 2.84
C PRO A 83 -7.19 -10.46 1.50
N GLY A 84 -6.94 -11.17 0.40
CA GLY A 84 -7.02 -10.62 -0.95
C GLY A 84 -5.88 -9.68 -1.36
N VAL A 85 -4.86 -9.50 -0.50
CA VAL A 85 -3.67 -8.68 -0.79
C VAL A 85 -2.41 -9.52 -0.61
N ALA A 86 -1.50 -9.46 -1.56
CA ALA A 86 -0.18 -10.08 -1.50
C ALA A 86 0.90 -9.03 -1.83
N GLY A 87 2.16 -9.36 -1.55
CA GLY A 87 3.30 -8.64 -2.10
C GLY A 87 3.79 -9.33 -3.37
N SER A 88 4.43 -8.60 -4.28
CA SER A 88 5.09 -9.20 -5.45
C SER A 88 6.39 -9.95 -5.09
N GLY A 89 6.96 -9.63 -3.91
CA GLY A 89 8.06 -10.38 -3.30
C GLY A 89 9.31 -10.49 -4.16
N PHE A 90 9.64 -9.51 -5.00
CA PHE A 90 10.82 -9.59 -5.86
C PHE A 90 12.10 -9.65 -5.01
N THR A 91 12.34 -8.62 -4.18
CA THR A 91 13.42 -8.60 -3.17
C THR A 91 12.91 -7.99 -1.87
N PRO A 92 13.70 -8.02 -0.75
CA PRO A 92 13.32 -7.28 0.47
C PRO A 92 13.14 -5.78 0.25
N GLY A 93 13.81 -5.19 -0.76
CA GLY A 93 13.69 -3.79 -1.15
C GLY A 93 12.63 -3.52 -2.20
N ALA A 94 12.10 -4.54 -2.88
CA ALA A 94 11.15 -4.39 -3.97
C ALA A 94 10.01 -5.39 -3.85
N SER A 95 8.88 -4.92 -3.31
CA SER A 95 7.63 -5.67 -3.25
C SER A 95 6.46 -4.71 -3.37
N ARG A 96 5.65 -4.90 -4.41
CA ARG A 96 4.47 -4.11 -4.73
C ARG A 96 3.21 -4.80 -4.23
N PRO A 97 2.16 -4.05 -3.89
CA PRO A 97 0.86 -4.66 -3.58
C PRO A 97 0.27 -5.35 -4.81
N VAL A 98 -0.19 -6.58 -4.61
CA VAL A 98 -0.99 -7.36 -5.55
C VAL A 98 -2.36 -7.57 -4.93
N ILE A 99 -3.42 -7.14 -5.61
CA ILE A 99 -4.79 -7.22 -5.10
C ILE A 99 -5.59 -8.19 -5.95
N ARG A 100 -6.08 -9.28 -5.34
CA ARG A 100 -6.89 -10.31 -6.03
C ARG A 100 -6.23 -10.85 -7.30
N GLY A 101 -4.90 -11.06 -7.25
CA GLY A 101 -4.09 -11.53 -8.37
C GLY A 101 -3.80 -10.48 -9.44
N GLN A 102 -4.20 -9.23 -9.25
CA GLN A 102 -3.91 -8.13 -10.16
C GLN A 102 -2.78 -7.26 -9.62
N ALA A 103 -1.87 -6.87 -10.49
CA ALA A 103 -0.65 -6.13 -10.16
C ALA A 103 -0.40 -5.00 -11.16
N ASP A 104 0.74 -4.33 -11.01
CA ASP A 104 1.35 -3.39 -11.94
C ASP A 104 0.43 -2.19 -12.27
N ASN A 105 0.24 -1.90 -13.53
CA ASN A 105 -0.56 -0.78 -14.02
C ASN A 105 -2.06 -0.84 -13.67
N ARG A 106 -2.52 -1.91 -12.99
CA ARG A 106 -3.90 -2.09 -12.54
C ARG A 106 -4.12 -1.76 -11.07
N ILE A 107 -3.03 -1.62 -10.29
CA ILE A 107 -3.07 -1.25 -8.88
C ILE A 107 -2.44 0.12 -8.70
N ARG A 108 -3.25 1.10 -8.34
CA ARG A 108 -2.77 2.46 -8.10
C ARG A 108 -2.29 2.62 -6.67
N VAL A 109 -1.05 3.08 -6.51
CA VAL A 109 -0.48 3.44 -5.20
C VAL A 109 -0.54 4.95 -5.06
N LEU A 110 -1.22 5.42 -4.01
CA LEU A 110 -1.46 6.84 -3.77
C LEU A 110 -0.88 7.27 -2.42
N ASN A 111 -0.51 8.53 -2.32
CA ASN A 111 -0.24 9.21 -1.06
C ASN A 111 -1.30 10.29 -0.85
N ASN A 112 -2.10 10.19 0.23
CA ASN A 112 -3.19 11.12 0.54
C ASN A 112 -4.17 11.34 -0.63
N GLY A 113 -4.35 10.32 -1.48
CA GLY A 113 -5.25 10.36 -2.64
C GLY A 113 -4.70 11.06 -3.87
N THR A 114 -3.38 11.29 -3.94
CA THR A 114 -2.65 11.75 -5.13
C THR A 114 -1.59 10.75 -5.56
N GLU A 115 -1.17 10.78 -6.80
CA GLU A 115 -0.20 9.85 -7.40
C GLU A 115 1.19 9.95 -6.74
N VAL A 116 1.87 8.80 -6.60
CA VAL A 116 3.24 8.73 -6.04
C VAL A 116 4.31 9.11 -7.07
N PHE A 117 4.04 8.95 -8.36
CA PHE A 117 4.92 9.28 -9.49
C PHE A 117 6.29 8.59 -9.46
N ASP A 118 6.34 7.36 -9.01
CA ASP A 118 7.51 6.51 -9.22
C ASP A 118 7.41 5.68 -10.50
N VAL A 119 8.35 4.77 -10.70
CA VAL A 119 8.37 3.83 -11.83
C VAL A 119 8.16 2.38 -11.35
N SER A 120 7.56 2.19 -10.19
CA SER A 120 7.30 0.86 -9.64
C SER A 120 6.41 -0.02 -10.52
N ASN A 121 5.66 0.58 -11.44
CA ASN A 121 4.83 -0.15 -12.39
C ASN A 121 5.59 -0.65 -13.62
N LEU A 122 6.79 -0.13 -13.90
CA LEU A 122 7.55 -0.48 -15.09
C LEU A 122 8.28 -1.82 -14.94
N SER A 123 8.72 -2.14 -13.72
CA SER A 123 9.46 -3.36 -13.45
C SER A 123 9.18 -3.92 -12.06
N PRO A 124 9.20 -5.26 -11.88
CA PRO A 124 8.96 -5.89 -10.59
C PRO A 124 10.06 -5.64 -9.55
N ASP A 125 11.26 -5.28 -9.94
CA ASP A 125 12.37 -4.90 -9.05
C ASP A 125 12.30 -3.44 -8.57
N HIS A 126 11.36 -2.66 -9.10
CA HIS A 126 11.12 -1.28 -8.67
C HIS A 126 10.10 -1.23 -7.53
N ALA A 127 10.49 -0.65 -6.39
CA ALA A 127 9.61 -0.49 -5.23
C ALA A 127 8.75 0.78 -5.31
N PRO A 128 7.50 0.76 -4.81
CA PRO A 128 6.78 1.99 -4.52
C PRO A 128 7.55 2.86 -3.53
N SER A 129 7.80 4.12 -3.90
CA SER A 129 8.61 5.05 -3.11
C SER A 129 7.77 5.75 -2.03
N VAL A 130 7.19 4.95 -1.14
CA VAL A 130 6.35 5.37 0.00
C VAL A 130 6.72 4.57 1.24
N SER A 131 6.91 5.25 2.37
CA SER A 131 7.22 4.62 3.65
C SER A 131 5.94 4.32 4.45
N ALA A 132 5.85 3.11 5.03
CA ALA A 132 4.78 2.75 5.96
C ALA A 132 5.09 3.17 7.42
N LEU A 133 6.34 3.55 7.74
CA LEU A 133 6.78 3.78 9.12
C LEU A 133 6.10 4.98 9.79
N LEU A 134 5.86 6.07 9.03
CA LEU A 134 5.26 7.32 9.52
C LEU A 134 3.81 7.50 9.05
N SER A 135 3.26 6.50 8.39
CA SER A 135 1.88 6.55 7.89
C SER A 135 0.86 6.46 9.04
N GLN A 136 -0.16 7.30 9.00
CA GLN A 136 -1.28 7.24 9.94
C GLN A 136 -2.22 6.07 9.63
N SER A 137 -2.48 5.84 8.35
CA SER A 137 -3.26 4.70 7.88
C SER A 137 -2.87 4.29 6.48
N ILE A 138 -3.17 3.04 6.15
CA ILE A 138 -3.13 2.55 4.76
C ILE A 138 -4.52 1.99 4.44
N GLU A 139 -5.09 2.50 3.35
CA GLU A 139 -6.39 2.09 2.84
C GLU A 139 -6.18 1.19 1.64
N VAL A 140 -6.79 0.02 1.64
CA VAL A 140 -6.79 -0.91 0.51
C VAL A 140 -8.22 -1.05 -0.01
N VAL A 141 -8.48 -0.52 -1.20
CA VAL A 141 -9.76 -0.68 -1.91
C VAL A 141 -9.60 -1.80 -2.92
N ARG A 142 -10.39 -2.85 -2.78
CA ARG A 142 -10.31 -4.05 -3.63
C ARG A 142 -11.31 -3.99 -4.77
N GLY A 143 -10.90 -4.50 -5.92
CA GLY A 143 -11.69 -4.46 -7.14
C GLY A 143 -11.71 -3.08 -7.79
N PRO A 144 -12.44 -2.90 -8.90
CA PRO A 144 -12.41 -1.67 -9.68
C PRO A 144 -12.81 -0.44 -8.88
N ALA A 145 -11.86 0.48 -8.69
CA ALA A 145 -12.01 1.73 -7.95
C ALA A 145 -11.83 2.97 -8.85
N THR A 146 -11.99 2.78 -10.14
CA THR A 146 -11.71 3.78 -11.19
C THR A 146 -12.49 5.08 -11.06
N ILE A 147 -13.68 5.03 -10.48
CA ILE A 147 -14.55 6.23 -10.34
C ILE A 147 -13.84 7.35 -9.59
N LEU A 148 -13.27 7.02 -8.43
CA LEU A 148 -12.64 8.03 -7.57
C LEU A 148 -11.13 8.17 -7.84
N PHE A 149 -10.46 7.12 -8.34
CA PHE A 149 -9.00 7.07 -8.35
C PHE A 149 -8.36 6.98 -9.74
N GLY A 150 -9.16 7.05 -10.81
CA GLY A 150 -8.69 7.02 -12.19
C GLY A 150 -8.62 5.64 -12.81
N SER A 151 -8.39 5.59 -14.12
CA SER A 151 -8.41 4.37 -14.94
C SER A 151 -7.40 3.32 -14.49
N GLY A 152 -6.22 3.72 -14.02
CA GLY A 152 -5.20 2.83 -13.47
C GLY A 152 -5.59 2.09 -12.17
N ALA A 153 -6.76 2.40 -11.58
CA ALA A 153 -7.30 1.71 -10.42
C ALA A 153 -8.28 0.58 -10.78
N ILE A 154 -8.16 -0.02 -11.96
CA ILE A 154 -9.09 -1.05 -12.45
C ILE A 154 -9.03 -2.34 -11.63
N GLY A 155 -7.89 -2.68 -11.02
CA GLY A 155 -7.70 -3.81 -10.11
C GLY A 155 -7.87 -3.45 -8.64
N GLY A 156 -7.58 -2.20 -8.27
CA GLY A 156 -7.68 -1.70 -6.89
C GLY A 156 -6.78 -0.51 -6.61
N VAL A 157 -6.82 -0.08 -5.34
CA VAL A 157 -6.04 1.08 -4.85
C VAL A 157 -5.42 0.76 -3.50
N VAL A 158 -4.19 1.21 -3.31
CA VAL A 158 -3.56 1.34 -2.00
C VAL A 158 -3.27 2.82 -1.77
N ASN A 159 -3.94 3.42 -0.78
CA ASN A 159 -3.75 4.82 -0.42
C ASN A 159 -3.05 4.91 0.93
N VAL A 160 -1.87 5.48 0.94
CA VAL A 160 -1.08 5.74 2.16
C VAL A 160 -1.42 7.14 2.66
N ALA A 161 -1.93 7.24 3.87
CA ALA A 161 -2.27 8.51 4.49
C ALA A 161 -1.23 8.91 5.52
N ASP A 162 -0.74 10.14 5.43
CA ASP A 162 0.17 10.78 6.37
C ASP A 162 -0.43 12.06 6.97
N ASN A 163 0.27 12.68 7.92
CA ASN A 163 -0.10 13.94 8.54
C ASN A 163 0.93 15.05 8.30
N VAL A 164 1.71 14.97 7.25
CA VAL A 164 2.74 15.99 6.95
C VAL A 164 2.12 17.36 6.73
N ILE A 165 0.93 17.44 6.14
CA ILE A 165 0.12 18.67 6.12
C ILE A 165 -0.95 18.57 7.22
N PRO A 166 -0.78 19.21 8.38
CA PRO A 166 -1.76 19.14 9.47
C PRO A 166 -3.10 19.75 9.06
N VAL A 167 -4.18 19.03 9.36
CA VAL A 167 -5.55 19.44 8.96
C VAL A 167 -6.33 20.07 10.10
N GLU A 168 -5.84 19.97 11.34
CA GLU A 168 -6.46 20.50 12.54
C GLU A 168 -5.45 21.07 13.53
N GLN A 169 -5.93 21.86 14.49
CA GLN A 169 -5.10 22.38 15.58
C GLN A 169 -4.80 21.26 16.58
N PRO A 170 -3.53 21.00 16.92
CA PRO A 170 -3.20 20.03 17.94
C PRO A 170 -3.69 20.48 19.32
N PRO A 171 -4.02 19.54 20.23
CA PRO A 171 -4.54 19.87 21.56
C PRO A 171 -3.49 20.55 22.45
N THR A 172 -2.21 20.43 22.13
CA THR A 172 -1.07 21.01 22.83
C THR A 172 -0.20 21.80 21.85
N ALA A 173 0.56 22.78 22.34
CA ALA A 173 1.44 23.57 21.49
C ALA A 173 2.55 22.73 20.81
N LEU A 174 2.92 21.61 21.41
CA LEU A 174 3.88 20.64 20.89
C LEU A 174 3.34 19.24 21.16
N SER A 175 3.32 18.41 20.16
CA SER A 175 3.09 16.96 20.24
C SER A 175 4.08 16.25 19.34
N GLY A 176 4.30 14.98 19.59
CA GLY A 176 5.25 14.23 18.79
C GLY A 176 5.25 12.74 19.06
N GLU A 177 6.00 12.05 18.24
CA GLU A 177 6.16 10.60 18.29
C GLU A 177 7.61 10.23 18.01
N VAL A 178 8.08 9.22 18.71
CA VAL A 178 9.39 8.58 18.46
C VAL A 178 9.18 7.07 18.44
N ASP A 179 9.64 6.44 17.36
CA ASP A 179 9.62 5.00 17.16
C ASP A 179 11.03 4.44 16.99
N GLY A 180 11.23 3.19 17.42
CA GLY A 180 12.44 2.43 17.13
C GLY A 180 12.13 0.95 17.06
N ARG A 181 12.77 0.24 16.10
CA ARG A 181 12.61 -1.20 15.90
C ARG A 181 13.93 -1.86 15.51
N PHE A 182 14.07 -3.10 15.95
CA PHE A 182 15.10 -4.04 15.54
C PHE A 182 14.43 -5.35 15.12
N ASP A 183 14.89 -5.99 14.04
CA ASP A 183 14.50 -7.34 13.64
C ASP A 183 15.75 -8.19 13.37
N SER A 184 15.74 -9.45 13.80
CA SER A 184 16.87 -10.34 13.66
C SER A 184 16.94 -11.08 12.33
N ALA A 185 15.88 -11.11 11.53
CA ALA A 185 15.81 -11.87 10.27
C ALA A 185 16.71 -11.31 9.16
N ASP A 186 16.92 -10.00 9.17
CA ASP A 186 17.76 -9.26 8.24
C ASP A 186 18.56 -8.16 8.96
N LEU A 187 18.69 -8.28 10.29
CA LEU A 187 19.32 -7.31 11.17
C LEU A 187 18.78 -5.89 10.97
N GLU A 188 17.45 -5.77 10.74
CA GLU A 188 16.83 -4.46 10.58
C GLU A 188 17.05 -3.57 11.79
N ARG A 189 17.36 -2.32 11.50
CA ARG A 189 17.43 -1.21 12.46
C ARG A 189 16.67 -0.05 11.86
N SER A 190 15.53 0.24 12.45
CA SER A 190 14.69 1.36 11.98
C SER A 190 14.33 2.30 13.12
N GLY A 191 14.11 3.55 12.78
CA GLY A 191 13.65 4.57 13.71
C GLY A 191 12.96 5.70 12.99
N ALA A 192 12.01 6.32 13.69
CA ALA A 192 11.25 7.44 13.16
C ALA A 192 10.98 8.47 14.26
N ILE A 193 10.85 9.73 13.86
CA ILE A 193 10.43 10.84 14.69
C ILE A 193 9.46 11.72 13.91
N ALA A 194 8.37 12.11 14.55
CA ALA A 194 7.42 13.08 14.03
C ALA A 194 7.10 14.12 15.10
N LEU A 195 7.07 15.39 14.72
CA LEU A 195 6.82 16.53 15.61
C LEU A 195 5.77 17.45 14.99
N THR A 196 4.74 17.79 15.74
CA THR A 196 3.74 18.80 15.37
C THR A 196 3.82 19.95 16.36
N PHE A 197 3.96 21.17 15.83
CA PHE A 197 4.16 22.38 16.60
C PHE A 197 3.17 23.47 16.19
N SER A 198 2.43 24.03 17.17
CA SER A 198 1.47 25.12 16.95
C SER A 198 1.86 26.34 17.81
N PRO A 199 2.72 27.24 17.29
CA PRO A 199 3.23 28.38 18.04
C PRO A 199 2.22 29.51 18.21
N ALA A 200 1.19 29.55 17.37
CA ALA A 200 0.18 30.60 17.36
C ALA A 200 -1.16 30.04 16.86
N LYS A 201 -2.26 30.67 17.25
CA LYS A 201 -3.59 30.33 16.75
C LYS A 201 -3.58 30.26 15.21
N HIS A 202 -4.17 29.21 14.67
CA HIS A 202 -4.28 28.93 13.24
C HIS A 202 -3.02 28.39 12.54
N TRP A 203 -1.82 28.57 13.05
CA TRP A 203 -0.61 28.06 12.41
C TRP A 203 -0.15 26.75 13.04
N VAL A 204 0.00 25.73 12.20
CA VAL A 204 0.49 24.40 12.59
C VAL A 204 1.62 23.99 11.66
N PHE A 205 2.72 23.55 12.24
CA PHE A 205 3.89 23.04 11.54
C PHE A 205 4.10 21.58 11.89
N HIS A 206 4.56 20.81 10.94
CA HIS A 206 4.92 19.42 11.11
C HIS A 206 6.30 19.15 10.53
N ALA A 207 7.04 18.26 11.17
CA ALA A 207 8.31 17.75 10.65
C ALA A 207 8.46 16.30 11.06
N GLU A 208 8.89 15.46 10.12
CA GLU A 208 9.14 14.06 10.38
C GLU A 208 10.38 13.55 9.65
N ALA A 209 10.98 12.51 10.20
CA ALA A 209 12.10 11.81 9.59
C ALA A 209 12.07 10.34 9.98
N SER A 210 12.42 9.46 9.05
CA SER A 210 12.63 8.05 9.31
C SER A 210 13.90 7.52 8.68
N VAL A 211 14.44 6.47 9.26
CA VAL A 211 15.55 5.69 8.72
C VAL A 211 15.27 4.21 8.90
N LEU A 212 15.56 3.44 7.87
CA LEU A 212 15.49 1.98 7.90
C LEU A 212 16.77 1.44 7.26
N ARG A 213 17.38 0.44 7.89
CA ARG A 213 18.53 -0.29 7.36
C ARG A 213 18.38 -1.76 7.68
N THR A 214 18.52 -2.58 6.66
CA THR A 214 18.71 -4.03 6.81
C THR A 214 20.10 -4.43 6.33
N ASP A 215 20.56 -5.55 6.78
CA ASP A 215 21.66 -6.30 6.16
C ASP A 215 21.05 -7.35 5.21
N ASP A 216 21.85 -8.25 4.66
CA ASP A 216 21.37 -9.32 3.78
C ASP A 216 20.43 -10.27 4.52
N ARG A 217 19.42 -10.80 3.80
CA ARG A 217 18.35 -11.64 4.35
C ARG A 217 18.82 -13.01 4.76
N ASP A 218 18.53 -13.39 6.00
CA ASP A 218 18.69 -14.75 6.48
C ASP A 218 17.53 -15.64 6.02
N VAL A 219 17.87 -16.81 5.48
CA VAL A 219 16.91 -17.79 4.94
C VAL A 219 17.12 -19.17 5.56
N PRO A 220 16.09 -20.02 5.65
CA PRO A 220 16.26 -21.41 6.09
C PRO A 220 16.92 -22.24 4.97
N GLY A 221 18.14 -22.73 5.21
CA GLY A 221 18.84 -23.59 4.26
C GLY A 221 19.41 -22.84 3.06
N PHE A 222 19.12 -23.29 1.87
CA PHE A 222 19.73 -22.80 0.63
C PHE A 222 18.89 -21.75 -0.10
N ALA A 223 19.55 -20.78 -0.72
CA ALA A 223 18.91 -19.79 -1.57
C ALA A 223 18.22 -20.44 -2.78
N LEU A 224 18.95 -21.28 -3.51
CA LEU A 224 18.42 -21.96 -4.69
C LEU A 224 17.47 -23.10 -4.29
N ASN A 225 16.39 -23.25 -5.05
CA ASN A 225 15.50 -24.37 -4.87
C ASN A 225 16.13 -25.71 -5.31
N GLU A 226 15.47 -26.83 -5.00
CA GLU A 226 15.99 -28.16 -5.30
C GLU A 226 16.13 -28.41 -6.83
N ARG A 227 15.23 -27.85 -7.65
CA ARG A 227 15.24 -28.01 -9.12
C ARG A 227 16.53 -27.41 -9.72
N ILE A 228 16.84 -26.17 -9.38
CA ILE A 228 18.07 -25.51 -9.84
C ILE A 228 19.31 -26.24 -9.30
N ARG A 229 19.31 -26.56 -8.00
CA ARG A 229 20.44 -27.26 -7.36
C ARG A 229 20.76 -28.60 -8.04
N ALA A 230 19.76 -29.36 -8.45
CA ALA A 230 19.95 -30.63 -9.14
C ALA A 230 20.61 -30.48 -10.54
N GLY A 231 20.45 -29.31 -11.17
CA GLY A 231 21.09 -28.97 -12.46
C GLY A 231 22.51 -28.43 -12.35
N LEU A 232 22.96 -28.03 -11.15
CA LEU A 232 24.28 -27.43 -10.96
C LEU A 232 25.42 -28.48 -11.09
N THR A 233 26.51 -28.04 -11.73
CA THR A 233 27.76 -28.81 -11.71
C THR A 233 28.37 -28.85 -10.30
N PRO A 234 29.27 -29.82 -9.97
CA PRO A 234 29.96 -29.85 -8.71
C PRO A 234 30.76 -28.58 -8.39
N ALA A 235 31.25 -27.86 -9.39
CA ALA A 235 31.95 -26.58 -9.21
C ALA A 235 30.96 -25.46 -8.84
N GLN A 236 29.81 -25.40 -9.50
CA GLN A 236 28.73 -24.45 -9.21
C GLN A 236 28.09 -24.70 -7.84
N SER A 237 27.99 -25.94 -7.39
CA SER A 237 27.42 -26.31 -6.09
C SER A 237 28.35 -26.10 -4.88
N GLN A 238 29.67 -25.85 -5.11
CA GLN A 238 30.67 -25.71 -4.02
C GLN A 238 30.85 -24.28 -3.52
N GLY A 239 30.02 -23.37 -3.91
CA GLY A 239 29.78 -22.14 -3.22
C GLY A 239 30.87 -21.09 -3.19
N ARG A 240 31.12 -20.37 -4.27
CA ARG A 240 31.88 -19.11 -4.23
C ARG A 240 31.26 -18.09 -5.15
N GLY A 241 30.47 -17.21 -4.64
CA GLY A 241 29.72 -16.23 -5.40
C GLY A 241 28.34 -16.77 -5.71
N PHE A 242 27.56 -16.07 -6.43
CA PHE A 242 26.15 -16.31 -6.52
C PHE A 242 25.77 -17.50 -7.40
N GLY A 243 26.43 -17.74 -8.50
CA GLY A 243 26.27 -18.97 -9.27
C GLY A 243 26.38 -20.26 -8.45
N GLN A 244 26.24 -20.22 -7.15
CA GLN A 244 26.84 -21.13 -6.21
C GLN A 244 26.03 -21.46 -4.99
N ASN A 245 24.73 -21.18 -4.94
CA ASN A 245 23.84 -21.65 -3.90
C ASN A 245 24.24 -21.26 -2.46
N PRO A 246 24.16 -20.00 -2.07
CA PRO A 246 24.43 -19.56 -0.71
C PRO A 246 23.49 -20.26 0.28
N GLU A 247 24.02 -20.62 1.46
CA GLU A 247 23.30 -21.25 2.56
C GLU A 247 23.18 -20.27 3.72
N GLY A 248 21.97 -20.13 4.26
CA GLY A 248 21.69 -19.35 5.47
C GLY A 248 21.47 -17.86 5.23
N THR A 249 22.19 -17.23 4.29
CA THR A 249 22.05 -15.79 3.98
C THR A 249 22.13 -15.57 2.48
N VAL A 250 21.23 -14.79 1.91
CA VAL A 250 21.23 -14.44 0.47
C VAL A 250 21.91 -13.10 0.29
N PRO A 251 23.06 -13.05 -0.40
CA PRO A 251 23.79 -11.81 -0.66
C PRO A 251 23.01 -10.83 -1.49
N ASN A 252 23.34 -9.53 -1.34
CA ASN A 252 22.78 -8.44 -2.09
C ASN A 252 21.24 -8.28 -1.95
N THR A 253 20.75 -8.49 -0.72
CA THR A 253 19.31 -8.31 -0.38
C THR A 253 19.09 -7.23 0.67
N TYR A 254 20.09 -6.40 0.94
CA TYR A 254 20.02 -5.30 1.90
C TYR A 254 19.09 -4.15 1.43
N VAL A 255 18.59 -3.38 2.41
CA VAL A 255 17.77 -2.18 2.17
C VAL A 255 18.25 -1.03 3.06
N ARG A 256 18.31 0.18 2.50
CA ARG A 256 18.66 1.41 3.22
C ARG A 256 17.75 2.53 2.77
N THR A 257 16.77 2.89 3.60
CA THR A 257 15.80 3.95 3.29
C THR A 257 15.92 5.10 4.28
N LYS A 258 15.74 6.32 3.79
CA LYS A 258 15.59 7.54 4.58
C LYS A 258 14.42 8.31 4.00
N ASP A 259 13.60 8.87 4.88
CA ASP A 259 12.44 9.66 4.50
C ASP A 259 12.39 10.91 5.39
N TYR A 260 12.22 12.07 4.80
CA TYR A 260 12.16 13.35 5.47
C TYR A 260 10.99 14.17 4.95
N ALA A 261 10.22 14.76 5.84
CA ALA A 261 9.14 15.64 5.42
C ALA A 261 8.98 16.83 6.38
N ILE A 262 8.57 17.97 5.82
CA ILE A 262 8.15 19.14 6.55
C ILE A 262 6.87 19.69 5.96
N GLY A 263 5.97 20.17 6.80
CA GLY A 263 4.71 20.75 6.37
C GLY A 263 4.26 21.91 7.25
N ALA A 264 3.41 22.74 6.70
CA ALA A 264 2.80 23.83 7.40
C ALA A 264 1.36 24.03 6.93
N SER A 265 0.49 24.41 7.85
CA SER A 265 -0.91 24.70 7.57
C SER A 265 -1.39 25.94 8.29
N TYR A 266 -2.29 26.64 7.63
CA TYR A 266 -3.15 27.62 8.26
C TYR A 266 -4.54 26.99 8.45
N VAL A 267 -4.96 26.79 9.70
CA VAL A 267 -6.19 26.11 10.09
C VAL A 267 -7.13 27.10 10.76
N TRP A 268 -8.37 27.15 10.29
CA TRP A 268 -9.42 28.03 10.86
C TRP A 268 -10.74 27.26 11.04
N ASP A 269 -11.72 27.89 11.66
CA ASP A 269 -13.01 27.22 12.02
C ASP A 269 -13.75 26.58 10.84
N LYS A 270 -13.47 27.01 9.61
CA LYS A 270 -14.13 26.51 8.40
C LYS A 270 -13.19 25.82 7.42
N GLY A 271 -12.03 25.38 7.85
CA GLY A 271 -11.13 24.62 7.00
C GLY A 271 -9.66 24.82 7.24
N TYR A 272 -8.87 24.41 6.27
CA TYR A 272 -7.43 24.58 6.27
C TYR A 272 -6.88 24.77 4.86
N VAL A 273 -5.70 25.32 4.79
CA VAL A 273 -4.81 25.30 3.62
C VAL A 273 -3.39 25.00 4.11
N GLY A 274 -2.72 24.11 3.46
CA GLY A 274 -1.36 23.71 3.85
C GLY A 274 -0.53 23.25 2.67
N ALA A 275 0.79 23.21 2.89
CA ALA A 275 1.77 22.71 1.94
C ALA A 275 2.86 21.92 2.66
N SER A 276 3.50 21.00 1.94
CA SER A 276 4.62 20.20 2.43
C SER A 276 5.67 19.99 1.36
N PHE A 277 6.88 19.68 1.84
CA PHE A 277 7.97 19.14 1.05
C PHE A 277 8.43 17.83 1.70
N SER A 278 8.69 16.80 0.88
CA SER A 278 9.25 15.54 1.32
C SER A 278 10.36 15.06 0.38
N GLU A 279 11.30 14.29 0.94
CA GLU A 279 12.38 13.64 0.22
C GLU A 279 12.49 12.18 0.69
N PHE A 280 12.40 11.23 -0.26
CA PHE A 280 12.53 9.79 -0.04
C PHE A 280 13.77 9.29 -0.77
N LEU A 281 14.70 8.69 -0.02
CA LEU A 281 15.95 8.16 -0.50
C LEU A 281 16.00 6.67 -0.16
N SER A 282 16.25 5.80 -1.15
CA SER A 282 16.35 4.36 -0.91
C SER A 282 17.42 3.72 -1.78
N VAL A 283 18.26 2.90 -1.15
CA VAL A 283 19.23 2.05 -1.85
C VAL A 283 18.98 0.61 -1.44
N TYR A 284 18.80 -0.28 -2.40
CA TYR A 284 18.59 -1.70 -2.13
C TYR A 284 19.24 -2.58 -3.20
N GLY A 285 19.61 -3.79 -2.79
CA GLY A 285 20.23 -4.77 -3.65
C GLY A 285 19.21 -5.69 -4.33
N VAL A 286 19.60 -6.19 -5.50
CA VAL A 286 18.91 -7.24 -6.26
C VAL A 286 19.83 -8.45 -6.31
N PRO A 287 19.41 -9.61 -5.77
CA PRO A 287 20.24 -10.82 -5.81
C PRO A 287 20.33 -11.35 -7.24
N ASP A 288 21.50 -11.87 -7.59
CA ASP A 288 21.76 -12.46 -8.91
C ASP A 288 20.86 -13.69 -9.17
N ASN A 289 20.60 -13.98 -10.44
CA ASN A 289 19.93 -15.21 -10.84
C ASN A 289 20.90 -16.18 -11.53
N PRO A 290 21.30 -17.28 -10.89
CA PRO A 290 22.28 -18.21 -11.43
C PRO A 290 21.81 -19.00 -12.65
N GLU A 291 20.54 -18.94 -13.04
CA GLU A 291 20.07 -19.58 -14.29
C GLU A 291 20.54 -18.84 -15.53
N VAL A 292 20.88 -17.56 -15.39
CA VAL A 292 21.21 -16.67 -16.50
C VAL A 292 22.68 -16.21 -16.42
N ASP A 293 23.22 -16.05 -15.23
CA ASP A 293 24.57 -15.57 -15.04
C ASP A 293 25.61 -16.62 -15.40
N ASP A 294 26.67 -16.20 -16.09
CA ASP A 294 27.84 -17.04 -16.34
C ASP A 294 28.54 -17.39 -15.03
N PRO A 295 28.56 -18.67 -14.58
CA PRO A 295 29.14 -19.04 -13.31
C PRO A 295 30.68 -18.84 -13.25
N THR A 296 31.31 -18.43 -14.35
CA THR A 296 32.75 -18.12 -14.43
C THR A 296 33.04 -16.65 -14.22
N VAL A 297 32.02 -15.79 -14.24
CA VAL A 297 32.10 -14.35 -14.02
C VAL A 297 31.76 -14.04 -12.55
N PRO A 298 32.49 -13.15 -11.87
CA PRO A 298 32.07 -12.69 -10.54
C PRO A 298 30.66 -12.10 -10.62
N PRO A 299 29.79 -12.38 -9.62
CA PRO A 299 28.44 -11.88 -9.63
C PRO A 299 28.43 -10.35 -9.68
N ASN A 300 27.68 -9.81 -10.60
CA ASN A 300 27.34 -8.40 -10.63
C ASN A 300 26.46 -8.07 -9.42
N ARG A 301 26.76 -6.97 -8.74
CA ARG A 301 25.98 -6.52 -7.58
C ARG A 301 25.05 -5.41 -8.01
N VAL A 302 23.98 -5.80 -8.68
CA VAL A 302 22.94 -4.86 -9.09
C VAL A 302 22.32 -4.22 -7.87
N ARG A 303 22.24 -2.90 -7.84
CA ARG A 303 21.55 -2.13 -6.81
C ARG A 303 20.78 -0.98 -7.45
N LEU A 304 19.68 -0.65 -6.86
CA LEU A 304 18.88 0.51 -7.21
C LEU A 304 19.13 1.64 -6.22
N ASP A 305 19.32 2.85 -6.72
CA ASP A 305 19.52 4.08 -5.92
C ASP A 305 18.43 5.09 -6.30
N VAL A 306 17.49 5.31 -5.38
CA VAL A 306 16.25 6.07 -5.57
C VAL A 306 16.32 7.40 -4.84
N ASP A 307 16.04 8.51 -5.54
CA ASP A 307 15.84 9.87 -5.02
C ASP A 307 14.49 10.40 -5.52
N LYS A 308 13.55 10.64 -4.60
CA LYS A 308 12.26 11.26 -4.91
C LYS A 308 12.05 12.49 -4.05
N ARG A 309 11.73 13.62 -4.69
CA ARG A 309 11.35 14.88 -4.05
C ARG A 309 9.94 15.25 -4.42
N GLN A 310 9.15 15.66 -3.44
CA GLN A 310 7.75 15.92 -3.64
C GLN A 310 7.31 17.20 -2.93
N VAL A 311 6.53 18.03 -3.63
CA VAL A 311 5.84 19.20 -3.06
C VAL A 311 4.34 18.92 -3.12
N ASN A 312 3.67 18.99 -1.97
CA ASN A 312 2.22 18.81 -1.88
C ASN A 312 1.55 20.10 -1.41
N ALA A 313 0.34 20.35 -1.88
CA ALA A 313 -0.56 21.35 -1.32
C ALA A 313 -1.96 20.75 -1.17
N ARG A 314 -2.60 21.03 -0.03
CA ARG A 314 -3.98 20.58 0.25
C ARG A 314 -4.79 21.68 0.88
N SER A 315 -6.07 21.72 0.55
CA SER A 315 -7.02 22.58 1.24
C SER A 315 -8.38 21.91 1.35
N SER A 316 -9.10 22.24 2.42
CA SER A 316 -10.50 21.90 2.60
C SER A 316 -11.23 23.11 3.17
N VAL A 317 -12.34 23.50 2.55
CA VAL A 317 -13.15 24.66 2.96
C VAL A 317 -14.59 24.21 3.16
N VAL A 318 -15.13 24.45 4.35
CA VAL A 318 -16.53 24.17 4.71
C VAL A 318 -17.43 25.32 4.30
N ASP A 319 -18.59 25.02 3.72
CA ASP A 319 -19.55 25.97 3.16
C ASP A 319 -18.97 26.96 2.14
N PRO A 320 -18.19 26.49 1.14
CA PRO A 320 -17.54 27.39 0.17
C PRO A 320 -18.55 28.10 -0.73
N PHE A 321 -19.65 27.44 -1.06
CA PHE A 321 -20.70 27.92 -1.95
C PHE A 321 -22.09 27.47 -1.46
N PRO A 322 -23.19 28.12 -1.89
CA PRO A 322 -24.54 27.81 -1.39
C PRO A 322 -24.98 26.35 -1.53
N TRP A 323 -24.50 25.63 -2.57
CA TRP A 323 -24.91 24.25 -2.88
C TRP A 323 -23.94 23.17 -2.39
N PHE A 324 -22.78 23.58 -1.84
CA PHE A 324 -21.74 22.66 -1.42
C PHE A 324 -21.46 22.78 0.07
N THR A 325 -21.25 21.64 0.73
CA THR A 325 -20.82 21.55 2.15
C THR A 325 -19.32 21.71 2.27
N THR A 326 -18.56 21.18 1.29
CA THR A 326 -17.10 21.19 1.36
C THR A 326 -16.51 21.29 -0.05
N ALA A 327 -15.41 22.03 -0.18
CA ALA A 327 -14.54 22.02 -1.34
C ALA A 327 -13.15 21.52 -0.91
N ASN A 328 -12.68 20.46 -1.52
CA ASN A 328 -11.36 19.86 -1.28
C ASN A 328 -10.51 20.03 -2.53
N ALA A 329 -9.30 20.58 -2.35
CA ALA A 329 -8.31 20.66 -3.42
C ALA A 329 -7.02 19.99 -2.98
N LYS A 330 -6.41 19.24 -3.89
CA LYS A 330 -5.12 18.55 -3.72
C LYS A 330 -4.25 18.87 -4.93
N PHE A 331 -2.96 19.03 -4.68
CA PHE A 331 -1.94 19.23 -5.70
C PHE A 331 -0.68 18.54 -5.26
N VAL A 332 -0.01 17.86 -6.19
CA VAL A 332 1.31 17.30 -6.00
C VAL A 332 2.19 17.59 -7.21
N TYR A 333 3.43 17.92 -6.98
CA TYR A 333 4.53 17.90 -7.94
C TYR A 333 5.61 16.97 -7.43
N THR A 334 6.07 16.06 -8.28
CA THR A 334 7.13 15.10 -7.96
C THR A 334 8.26 15.19 -8.97
N ASP A 335 9.49 15.19 -8.47
CA ASP A 335 10.75 14.95 -9.20
C ASP A 335 11.32 13.62 -8.66
N TYR A 336 11.40 12.62 -9.52
CA TYR A 336 11.84 11.27 -9.20
C TYR A 336 12.98 10.87 -10.12
N LYS A 337 14.00 10.28 -9.53
CA LYS A 337 15.11 9.65 -10.23
C LYS A 337 15.46 8.34 -9.54
N HIS A 338 15.77 7.29 -10.32
CA HIS A 338 16.56 6.20 -9.81
C HIS A 338 17.59 5.72 -10.83
N ASP A 339 18.70 5.21 -10.31
CA ASP A 339 19.75 4.59 -11.09
C ASP A 339 19.77 3.08 -10.77
N GLU A 340 19.81 2.28 -11.82
CA GLU A 340 20.19 0.87 -11.76
C GLU A 340 21.69 0.79 -11.98
N ILE A 341 22.38 0.25 -11.00
CA ILE A 341 23.85 0.28 -10.94
C ILE A 341 24.35 -1.14 -10.86
N ASP A 342 25.09 -1.56 -11.88
CA ASP A 342 25.77 -2.83 -11.93
C ASP A 342 27.26 -2.64 -11.59
N GLY A 343 27.68 -3.20 -10.43
CA GLY A 343 29.00 -2.93 -9.88
C GLY A 343 29.24 -1.44 -9.63
N ASP A 344 30.01 -0.78 -10.50
CA ASP A 344 30.33 0.65 -10.48
C ASP A 344 29.76 1.41 -11.70
N GLU A 345 29.08 0.74 -12.62
CA GLU A 345 28.53 1.33 -13.84
C GLU A 345 27.01 1.54 -13.70
N ILE A 346 26.48 2.58 -14.33
CA ILE A 346 25.03 2.84 -14.40
C ILE A 346 24.52 2.23 -15.70
N GLY A 347 23.74 1.15 -15.60
CA GLY A 347 23.09 0.49 -16.73
C GLY A 347 21.88 1.30 -17.22
N ALA A 348 21.01 1.72 -16.30
CA ALA A 348 19.85 2.54 -16.61
C ALA A 348 19.63 3.67 -15.58
N THR A 349 19.13 4.81 -16.07
CA THR A 349 18.62 5.91 -15.25
C THR A 349 17.17 6.19 -15.63
N PHE A 350 16.27 6.07 -14.66
CA PHE A 350 14.86 6.40 -14.80
C PHE A 350 14.58 7.77 -14.18
N LYS A 351 13.87 8.62 -14.92
CA LYS A 351 13.44 9.94 -14.43
C LYS A 351 11.97 10.15 -14.69
N THR A 352 11.26 10.66 -13.68
CA THR A 352 9.86 11.04 -13.80
C THR A 352 9.66 12.43 -13.21
N ASN A 353 9.03 13.32 -13.99
CA ASN A 353 8.46 14.58 -13.49
C ASN A 353 6.94 14.48 -13.59
N GLY A 354 6.24 14.73 -12.50
CA GLY A 354 4.80 14.54 -12.47
C GLY A 354 4.03 15.63 -11.74
N VAL A 355 2.83 15.90 -12.21
CA VAL A 355 1.84 16.78 -11.57
C VAL A 355 0.50 16.03 -11.49
N ASP A 356 -0.08 15.94 -10.30
CA ASP A 356 -1.47 15.52 -10.12
C ASP A 356 -2.20 16.60 -9.31
N SER A 357 -3.34 17.03 -9.83
CA SER A 357 -4.21 17.99 -9.15
C SER A 357 -5.65 17.57 -9.23
N ARG A 358 -6.34 17.67 -8.09
CA ARG A 358 -7.71 17.23 -7.92
C ARG A 358 -8.54 18.27 -7.19
N LEU A 359 -9.71 18.58 -7.73
CA LEU A 359 -10.74 19.38 -7.06
C LEU A 359 -11.98 18.52 -6.87
N GLU A 360 -12.53 18.51 -5.67
CA GLU A 360 -13.72 17.77 -5.32
C GLU A 360 -14.68 18.63 -4.49
N LEU A 361 -15.92 18.68 -4.90
CA LEU A 361 -16.99 19.47 -4.29
C LEU A 361 -18.05 18.52 -3.74
N VAL A 362 -18.21 18.51 -2.41
CA VAL A 362 -19.25 17.71 -1.73
C VAL A 362 -20.52 18.54 -1.71
N GLN A 363 -21.60 18.02 -2.25
CA GLN A 363 -22.88 18.71 -2.30
C GLN A 363 -23.60 18.73 -0.95
N LYS A 364 -24.43 19.73 -0.73
CA LYS A 364 -25.39 19.74 0.39
C LYS A 364 -26.45 18.67 0.15
N PRO A 365 -26.88 17.95 1.21
CA PRO A 365 -27.92 16.94 1.04
C PRO A 365 -29.18 17.48 0.37
N ILE A 366 -29.66 16.80 -0.68
CA ILE A 366 -30.89 17.08 -1.38
C ILE A 366 -31.89 15.98 -1.01
N GLY A 367 -32.64 16.19 0.07
CA GLY A 367 -33.47 15.13 0.65
C GLY A 367 -32.64 13.98 1.20
N PHE A 368 -32.69 12.82 0.55
CA PHE A 368 -31.92 11.62 0.92
C PHE A 368 -30.66 11.42 0.05
N LEU A 369 -30.37 12.34 -0.88
CA LEU A 369 -29.25 12.26 -1.80
C LEU A 369 -28.09 13.09 -1.27
N GLU A 370 -26.92 12.47 -1.17
CA GLU A 370 -25.64 13.09 -0.84
C GLU A 370 -24.59 12.62 -1.84
N GLY A 371 -23.67 13.50 -2.22
CA GLY A 371 -22.67 13.10 -3.20
C GLY A 371 -21.57 14.12 -3.38
N SER A 372 -20.73 13.86 -4.35
CA SER A 372 -19.65 14.75 -4.77
C SER A 372 -19.47 14.74 -6.27
N ILE A 373 -18.99 15.86 -6.79
CA ILE A 373 -18.51 16.00 -8.16
C ILE A 373 -17.06 16.46 -8.11
N GLY A 374 -16.27 16.03 -9.08
CA GLY A 374 -14.85 16.44 -9.10
C GLY A 374 -14.22 16.38 -10.47
N GLY A 375 -13.04 16.98 -10.54
CA GLY A 375 -12.16 16.95 -11.69
C GLY A 375 -10.74 16.64 -11.29
N GLN A 376 -9.98 16.06 -12.20
CA GLN A 376 -8.57 15.73 -12.02
C GLN A 376 -7.80 16.11 -13.28
N PHE A 377 -6.60 16.61 -13.07
CA PHE A 377 -5.58 16.83 -14.09
C PHE A 377 -4.30 16.09 -13.64
N PHE A 378 -3.78 15.27 -14.54
CA PHE A 378 -2.56 14.50 -14.34
C PHE A 378 -1.62 14.77 -15.52
N TYR A 379 -0.32 14.93 -15.22
CA TYR A 379 0.74 15.04 -16.20
C TYR A 379 1.97 14.29 -15.71
N LYS A 380 2.57 13.47 -16.57
CA LYS A 380 3.78 12.70 -16.29
C LYS A 380 4.72 12.75 -17.48
N GLU A 381 5.97 13.14 -17.24
CA GLU A 381 7.09 12.89 -18.13
C GLU A 381 7.89 11.71 -17.60
N LEU A 382 8.25 10.79 -18.47
CA LEU A 382 9.06 9.62 -18.14
C LEU A 382 10.18 9.49 -19.16
N SER A 383 11.42 9.28 -18.69
CA SER A 383 12.57 8.95 -19.53
C SER A 383 13.37 7.82 -18.90
N VAL A 384 13.81 6.89 -19.74
CA VAL A 384 14.77 5.83 -19.41
C VAL A 384 16.01 6.07 -20.25
N LEU A 385 17.19 6.20 -19.60
CA LEU A 385 18.44 6.59 -20.23
C LEU A 385 19.52 5.58 -19.84
N GLY A 386 20.41 5.23 -20.75
CA GLY A 386 21.51 4.28 -20.54
C GLY A 386 21.46 3.15 -21.56
N ASP A 387 22.39 2.21 -21.44
CA ASP A 387 22.53 1.10 -22.39
C ASP A 387 21.38 0.08 -22.26
N GLU A 388 20.71 0.04 -21.12
CA GLU A 388 19.54 -0.80 -20.85
C GLU A 388 18.21 -0.05 -21.02
N ALA A 389 18.24 1.11 -21.71
CA ALA A 389 17.02 1.86 -21.96
C ALA A 389 16.09 1.12 -22.93
N PHE A 390 14.89 0.79 -22.45
CA PHE A 390 13.88 0.07 -23.23
C PHE A 390 12.65 0.93 -23.61
N LEU A 391 12.61 2.19 -23.18
CA LEU A 391 11.50 3.11 -23.46
C LEU A 391 12.03 4.51 -23.79
N GLN A 392 11.61 5.06 -24.92
CA GLN A 392 11.87 6.44 -25.31
C GLN A 392 11.20 7.43 -24.34
N PRO A 393 11.72 8.67 -24.20
CA PRO A 393 11.05 9.70 -23.43
C PRO A 393 9.60 9.87 -23.85
N SER A 394 8.69 9.84 -22.88
CA SER A 394 7.26 9.89 -23.11
C SER A 394 6.57 10.90 -22.20
N GLN A 395 5.45 11.43 -22.67
CA GLN A 395 4.59 12.34 -21.94
C GLN A 395 3.18 11.75 -21.88
N THR A 396 2.59 11.70 -20.68
CA THR A 396 1.20 11.29 -20.46
C THR A 396 0.43 12.44 -19.85
N THR A 397 -0.68 12.81 -20.45
CA THR A 397 -1.62 13.83 -19.93
C THR A 397 -2.99 13.20 -19.74
N GLU A 398 -3.59 13.35 -18.55
CA GLU A 398 -4.95 12.89 -18.25
C GLU A 398 -5.80 14.07 -17.76
N ILE A 399 -7.02 14.16 -18.26
CA ILE A 399 -8.04 15.10 -17.78
C ILE A 399 -9.31 14.31 -17.52
N ALA A 400 -9.86 14.43 -16.32
CA ALA A 400 -11.01 13.65 -15.92
C ALA A 400 -12.06 14.46 -15.19
N ALA A 401 -13.33 14.03 -15.34
CA ALA A 401 -14.44 14.45 -14.52
C ALA A 401 -15.14 13.22 -13.94
N PHE A 402 -15.62 13.35 -12.70
CA PHE A 402 -16.31 12.26 -12.02
C PHE A 402 -17.44 12.77 -11.12
N VAL A 403 -18.37 11.87 -10.84
CA VAL A 403 -19.48 12.07 -9.91
C VAL A 403 -19.64 10.83 -9.05
N PHE A 404 -19.95 11.02 -7.80
CA PHE A 404 -20.35 9.96 -6.87
C PHE A 404 -21.56 10.41 -6.07
N GLU A 405 -22.61 9.59 -6.02
CA GLU A 405 -23.87 9.87 -5.34
C GLU A 405 -24.29 8.72 -4.44
N GLU A 406 -24.79 9.04 -3.27
CA GLU A 406 -25.38 8.08 -2.34
C GLU A 406 -26.83 8.51 -1.98
N LEU A 407 -27.77 7.55 -2.12
CA LEU A 407 -29.15 7.71 -1.72
C LEU A 407 -29.42 6.89 -0.44
N LYS A 408 -29.69 7.58 0.66
CA LYS A 408 -29.91 6.97 1.99
C LYS A 408 -31.39 6.71 2.27
N LEU A 409 -31.83 5.46 2.20
CA LEU A 409 -33.20 5.01 2.36
C LEU A 409 -33.32 4.09 3.58
N ASN A 410 -33.32 4.65 4.80
CA ASN A 410 -33.43 3.91 6.05
C ASN A 410 -32.42 2.72 6.13
N LYS A 411 -32.88 1.49 5.81
CA LYS A 411 -32.06 0.27 5.84
C LYS A 411 -31.28 0.02 4.54
N VAL A 412 -31.56 0.78 3.49
CA VAL A 412 -30.92 0.61 2.18
C VAL A 412 -30.15 1.87 1.83
N ARG A 413 -28.92 1.72 1.36
CA ARG A 413 -28.16 2.80 0.74
C ARG A 413 -27.81 2.37 -0.68
N LEU A 414 -28.08 3.25 -1.64
CA LEU A 414 -27.74 3.05 -3.04
C LEU A 414 -26.59 4.00 -3.39
N GLN A 415 -25.53 3.46 -3.94
CA GLN A 415 -24.35 4.22 -4.35
C GLN A 415 -24.20 4.15 -5.85
N PHE A 416 -23.89 5.27 -6.49
CA PHE A 416 -23.70 5.40 -7.93
C PHE A 416 -22.45 6.24 -8.20
N GLY A 417 -21.70 5.86 -9.20
CA GLY A 417 -20.55 6.63 -9.63
C GLY A 417 -20.37 6.57 -11.14
N ALA A 418 -19.82 7.63 -11.70
CA ALA A 418 -19.39 7.67 -13.09
C ALA A 418 -18.14 8.53 -13.23
N ARG A 419 -17.26 8.15 -14.16
CA ARG A 419 -16.04 8.89 -14.54
C ARG A 419 -15.87 8.84 -16.04
N ILE A 420 -15.46 9.95 -16.61
CA ILE A 420 -14.93 10.07 -17.96
C ILE A 420 -13.51 10.66 -17.86
N GLU A 421 -12.59 10.09 -18.62
CA GLU A 421 -11.19 10.51 -18.63
C GLU A 421 -10.71 10.58 -20.06
N HIS A 422 -9.92 11.60 -20.39
CA HIS A 422 -9.20 11.68 -21.64
C HIS A 422 -7.70 11.53 -21.32
N GLN A 423 -7.06 10.51 -21.89
CA GLN A 423 -5.63 10.26 -21.77
C GLN A 423 -4.95 10.44 -23.14
N ALA A 424 -3.95 11.30 -23.18
CA ALA A 424 -3.08 11.51 -24.33
C ALA A 424 -1.66 11.07 -23.95
N ILE A 425 -1.05 10.25 -24.80
CA ILE A 425 0.34 9.79 -24.66
C ILE A 425 1.11 10.21 -25.90
N HIS A 426 2.23 10.88 -25.69
CA HIS A 426 3.19 11.24 -26.73
C HIS A 426 4.55 10.57 -26.42
N ILE A 427 5.19 10.01 -27.47
CA ILE A 427 6.54 9.47 -27.35
C ILE A 427 7.51 10.27 -28.23
N ASP A 428 8.66 10.65 -27.65
CA ASP A 428 9.73 11.31 -28.39
C ASP A 428 10.44 10.28 -29.28
N ASN A 429 10.52 10.57 -30.57
CA ASN A 429 11.11 9.70 -31.58
C ASN A 429 12.53 10.12 -31.92
N SER A 430 13.34 10.47 -30.95
CA SER A 430 14.69 11.00 -31.17
C SER A 430 15.76 9.93 -31.37
N ASP A 431 15.53 8.68 -30.95
CA ASP A 431 16.45 7.57 -31.16
C ASP A 431 16.04 6.69 -32.34
N PRO A 432 16.83 6.64 -33.44
CA PRO A 432 16.49 5.85 -34.62
C PRO A 432 16.42 4.34 -34.39
N ASP A 433 17.17 3.80 -33.43
CA ASP A 433 17.26 2.35 -33.21
C ASP A 433 16.02 1.83 -32.50
N LEU A 434 15.47 2.59 -31.54
CA LEU A 434 14.22 2.27 -30.84
C LEU A 434 12.98 2.63 -31.69
N THR A 435 13.10 3.58 -32.62
CA THR A 435 11.97 4.16 -33.36
C THR A 435 11.72 3.54 -34.72
N SER A 436 12.62 2.72 -35.24
CA SER A 436 12.45 2.11 -36.55
C SER A 436 11.17 1.27 -36.72
N LEU A 437 10.47 0.97 -35.64
CA LEU A 437 9.26 0.16 -35.59
C LEU A 437 7.97 0.94 -35.23
N ILE A 438 8.10 2.23 -34.87
CA ILE A 438 6.96 3.09 -34.55
C ILE A 438 6.78 4.08 -35.71
N SER A 439 5.69 3.99 -36.43
CA SER A 439 5.41 4.94 -37.49
C SER A 439 5.07 6.33 -36.91
N PRO A 440 5.34 7.44 -37.63
CA PRO A 440 5.10 8.79 -37.13
C PRO A 440 3.63 9.05 -36.71
N ASP A 441 2.68 8.34 -37.29
CA ASP A 441 1.26 8.42 -36.96
C ASP A 441 0.88 7.63 -35.69
N GLN A 442 1.79 6.83 -35.14
CA GLN A 442 1.59 6.08 -33.91
C GLN A 442 2.23 6.74 -32.67
N GLN A 443 3.00 7.84 -32.84
CA GLN A 443 3.68 8.52 -31.74
C GLN A 443 2.73 9.22 -30.79
N ASP A 444 1.58 9.64 -31.27
CA ASP A 444 0.50 10.28 -30.51
C ASP A 444 -0.66 9.31 -30.37
N GLN A 445 -0.94 8.88 -29.14
CA GLN A 445 -2.05 8.00 -28.81
C GLN A 445 -3.06 8.73 -27.92
N ASN A 446 -4.35 8.54 -28.19
CA ASN A 446 -5.44 9.16 -27.45
C ASN A 446 -6.48 8.12 -27.07
N PHE A 447 -6.88 8.11 -25.79
CA PHE A 447 -7.85 7.19 -25.22
C PHE A 447 -8.94 7.96 -24.48
N LEU A 448 -10.13 7.36 -24.39
CA LEU A 448 -11.27 7.93 -23.66
C LEU A 448 -11.89 6.90 -22.70
N PRO A 449 -11.17 6.47 -21.65
CA PRO A 449 -11.74 5.54 -20.67
C PRO A 449 -13.00 6.10 -20.01
N ILE A 450 -14.03 5.28 -19.96
CA ILE A 450 -15.26 5.56 -19.20
C ILE A 450 -15.47 4.49 -18.17
N SER A 451 -15.96 4.87 -16.99
CA SER A 451 -16.21 3.94 -15.90
C SER A 451 -17.51 4.28 -15.19
N GLY A 452 -18.22 3.27 -14.76
CA GLY A 452 -19.46 3.39 -13.99
C GLY A 452 -19.53 2.33 -12.88
N ALA A 453 -20.16 2.67 -11.75
CA ALA A 453 -20.41 1.75 -10.66
C ALA A 453 -21.80 1.95 -10.07
N ALA A 454 -22.40 0.87 -9.59
CA ALA A 454 -23.64 0.89 -8.83
C ALA A 454 -23.54 -0.09 -7.66
N GLY A 455 -23.85 0.40 -6.46
CA GLY A 455 -23.76 -0.37 -5.23
C GLY A 455 -25.05 -0.31 -4.42
N VAL A 456 -25.32 -1.40 -3.70
CA VAL A 456 -26.42 -1.51 -2.74
C VAL A 456 -25.87 -2.00 -1.42
N LEU A 457 -26.16 -1.26 -0.35
CA LEU A 457 -25.93 -1.70 1.02
C LEU A 457 -27.27 -1.88 1.70
N TYR A 458 -27.48 -3.05 2.30
CA TYR A 458 -28.72 -3.39 2.98
C TYR A 458 -28.47 -3.87 4.40
N ASP A 459 -28.82 -3.01 5.37
CA ASP A 459 -28.76 -3.31 6.81
C ASP A 459 -30.03 -4.11 7.21
N PHE A 460 -30.04 -5.41 6.96
CA PHE A 460 -31.24 -6.24 7.11
C PHE A 460 -31.56 -6.64 8.55
N ALA A 461 -30.53 -6.68 9.43
CA ALA A 461 -30.65 -6.91 10.86
C ALA A 461 -29.59 -6.12 11.63
N GLU A 462 -29.73 -6.04 12.97
CA GLU A 462 -28.74 -5.34 13.81
C GLU A 462 -27.34 -5.97 13.66
N GLY A 463 -26.38 -5.14 13.26
CA GLY A 463 -25.00 -5.56 13.00
C GLY A 463 -24.81 -6.42 11.74
N TRP A 464 -25.85 -6.67 10.93
CA TRP A 464 -25.74 -7.40 9.68
C TRP A 464 -25.99 -6.52 8.47
N GLN A 465 -25.06 -6.57 7.52
CA GLN A 465 -25.13 -5.82 6.28
C GLN A 465 -24.80 -6.73 5.10
N LEU A 466 -25.63 -6.66 4.07
CA LEU A 466 -25.32 -7.17 2.73
C LEU A 466 -24.91 -6.01 1.84
N ALA A 467 -23.74 -6.11 1.19
CA ALA A 467 -23.27 -5.16 0.18
C ALA A 467 -23.13 -5.88 -1.17
N VAL A 468 -23.64 -5.25 -2.21
CA VAL A 468 -23.48 -5.71 -3.60
C VAL A 468 -23.01 -4.52 -4.42
N ASN A 469 -21.94 -4.71 -5.19
CA ASN A 469 -21.39 -3.68 -6.06
C ASN A 469 -21.18 -4.26 -7.47
N GLY A 470 -21.65 -3.54 -8.49
CA GLY A 470 -21.41 -3.83 -9.89
C GLY A 470 -20.61 -2.70 -10.53
N THR A 471 -19.62 -3.02 -11.36
CA THR A 471 -18.73 -2.06 -11.99
C THR A 471 -18.57 -2.36 -13.48
N TYR A 472 -18.51 -1.30 -14.27
CA TYR A 472 -17.92 -1.30 -15.60
C TYR A 472 -16.73 -0.35 -15.57
N SER A 473 -15.54 -0.80 -15.92
CA SER A 473 -14.32 0.00 -15.83
C SER A 473 -13.48 -0.15 -17.09
N GLN A 474 -12.89 0.94 -17.53
CA GLN A 474 -11.92 0.95 -18.62
C GLN A 474 -10.59 1.53 -18.13
N ARG A 475 -9.48 1.01 -18.66
CA ARG A 475 -8.11 1.50 -18.44
C ARG A 475 -7.43 1.72 -19.79
N ALA A 476 -6.88 2.89 -20.01
CA ALA A 476 -6.00 3.15 -21.14
C ALA A 476 -4.67 2.40 -20.97
N PRO A 477 -4.02 1.96 -22.06
CA PRO A 477 -2.66 1.46 -22.04
C PRO A 477 -1.68 2.51 -21.51
N THR A 478 -0.54 2.07 -20.98
CA THR A 478 0.57 2.95 -20.60
C THR A 478 1.56 3.14 -21.75
N ALA A 479 2.48 4.11 -21.60
CA ALA A 479 3.54 4.31 -22.59
C ALA A 479 4.43 3.07 -22.79
N GLU A 480 4.73 2.35 -21.71
CA GLU A 480 5.48 1.10 -21.75
C GLU A 480 4.73 0.02 -22.54
N GLU A 481 3.47 -0.23 -22.23
CA GLU A 481 2.64 -1.23 -22.91
C GLU A 481 2.52 -0.96 -24.42
N LEU A 482 2.58 0.32 -24.81
CA LEU A 482 2.51 0.73 -26.21
C LEU A 482 3.87 0.69 -26.92
N PHE A 483 4.94 1.13 -26.25
CA PHE A 483 6.14 1.57 -26.94
C PHE A 483 7.46 0.97 -26.41
N ALA A 484 7.43 0.12 -25.38
CA ALA A 484 8.65 -0.50 -24.86
C ALA A 484 9.35 -1.33 -25.96
N ARG A 485 10.68 -1.26 -26.02
CA ARG A 485 11.50 -2.13 -26.83
C ARG A 485 12.93 -2.18 -26.27
N GLY A 486 13.35 -3.32 -25.79
CA GLY A 486 14.71 -3.50 -25.31
C GLY A 486 14.83 -4.62 -24.26
N PRO A 487 16.08 -4.87 -23.84
CA PRO A 487 16.38 -5.81 -22.78
C PRO A 487 15.84 -5.29 -21.44
N HIS A 488 15.46 -6.22 -20.59
CA HIS A 488 15.07 -5.97 -19.20
C HIS A 488 15.73 -7.04 -18.32
N ASP A 489 16.92 -6.72 -17.82
CA ASP A 489 17.82 -7.69 -17.21
C ASP A 489 17.26 -8.23 -15.87
N ALA A 490 16.58 -7.40 -15.07
CA ALA A 490 16.00 -7.84 -13.82
C ALA A 490 14.98 -8.99 -13.97
N THR A 491 14.31 -9.11 -15.12
CA THR A 491 13.34 -10.18 -15.42
C THR A 491 13.80 -11.16 -16.47
N PHE A 492 15.00 -10.95 -17.05
CA PHE A 492 15.57 -11.75 -18.13
C PHE A 492 14.67 -11.85 -19.37
N GLN A 493 14.09 -10.73 -19.75
CA GLN A 493 13.13 -10.64 -20.83
C GLN A 493 13.54 -9.54 -21.82
N PHE A 494 13.31 -9.76 -23.11
CA PHE A 494 13.29 -8.71 -24.09
C PHE A 494 11.86 -8.24 -24.29
N ILE A 495 11.59 -6.99 -23.96
CA ILE A 495 10.24 -6.42 -23.91
C ILE A 495 9.90 -5.76 -25.24
N ILE A 496 8.71 -6.04 -25.77
CA ILE A 496 8.15 -5.36 -26.95
C ILE A 496 6.76 -4.84 -26.64
N GLY A 497 6.56 -3.53 -26.76
CA GLY A 497 5.28 -2.85 -26.70
C GLY A 497 4.41 -3.11 -27.92
N ASN A 498 3.14 -2.74 -27.84
CA ASN A 498 2.19 -2.85 -28.94
C ASN A 498 1.40 -1.54 -29.12
N PRO A 499 1.76 -0.70 -30.12
CA PRO A 499 1.09 0.59 -30.34
C PRO A 499 -0.37 0.46 -30.83
N ASN A 500 -0.85 -0.75 -31.09
CA ASN A 500 -2.23 -1.01 -31.52
C ASN A 500 -3.16 -1.44 -30.36
N LEU A 501 -2.71 -1.36 -29.10
CA LEU A 501 -3.56 -1.66 -27.95
C LEU A 501 -4.70 -0.65 -27.83
N SER A 502 -5.84 -1.15 -27.43
CA SER A 502 -7.00 -0.34 -27.02
C SER A 502 -7.18 -0.41 -25.50
N GLU A 503 -8.18 0.32 -24.97
CA GLU A 503 -8.50 0.29 -23.55
C GLU A 503 -8.82 -1.14 -23.07
N GLU A 504 -8.30 -1.53 -21.91
CA GLU A 504 -8.82 -2.66 -21.16
C GLU A 504 -10.27 -2.39 -20.73
N LYS A 505 -11.11 -3.42 -20.78
CA LYS A 505 -12.52 -3.35 -20.40
C LYS A 505 -12.84 -4.43 -19.39
N ASN A 506 -13.31 -4.02 -18.23
CA ASN A 506 -13.68 -4.90 -17.12
C ASN A 506 -15.16 -4.76 -16.76
N VAL A 507 -15.82 -5.88 -16.56
CA VAL A 507 -17.12 -5.96 -15.87
C VAL A 507 -16.88 -6.72 -14.57
N GLY A 508 -17.15 -6.07 -13.44
CA GLY A 508 -16.93 -6.61 -12.11
C GLY A 508 -18.20 -6.69 -11.28
N VAL A 509 -18.28 -7.71 -10.42
CA VAL A 509 -19.32 -7.86 -9.40
C VAL A 509 -18.69 -8.30 -8.10
N ASP A 510 -19.02 -7.59 -7.01
CA ASP A 510 -18.63 -7.91 -5.64
C ASP A 510 -19.87 -8.11 -4.79
N VAL A 511 -19.86 -9.16 -3.95
CA VAL A 511 -20.90 -9.41 -2.95
C VAL A 511 -20.24 -9.64 -1.61
N SER A 512 -20.63 -8.87 -0.58
CA SER A 512 -20.08 -8.96 0.76
C SER A 512 -21.19 -9.10 1.79
N LEU A 513 -21.05 -10.07 2.69
CA LEU A 513 -21.85 -10.17 3.91
C LEU A 513 -20.98 -9.76 5.08
N ARG A 514 -21.41 -8.74 5.84
CA ARG A 514 -20.66 -8.16 6.96
C ARG A 514 -21.43 -8.29 8.26
N ARG A 515 -20.70 -8.51 9.34
CA ARG A 515 -21.25 -8.52 10.69
C ARG A 515 -20.36 -7.69 11.62
N SER A 516 -20.90 -6.60 12.14
CA SER A 516 -20.18 -5.62 12.97
C SER A 516 -20.41 -5.76 14.47
N ALA A 517 -21.35 -6.62 14.90
CA ALA A 517 -21.72 -6.74 16.32
C ALA A 517 -22.04 -8.19 16.71
N GLY A 518 -21.86 -8.50 18.02
CA GLY A 518 -22.18 -9.80 18.61
C GLY A 518 -20.94 -10.65 18.91
N VAL A 519 -21.18 -11.94 19.19
CA VAL A 519 -20.13 -12.90 19.56
C VAL A 519 -19.19 -13.22 18.36
N VAL A 520 -19.70 -13.05 17.16
CA VAL A 520 -18.91 -13.21 15.92
C VAL A 520 -19.02 -11.92 15.13
N THR A 521 -17.88 -11.34 14.74
CA THR A 521 -17.79 -10.19 13.83
C THR A 521 -16.90 -10.55 12.65
N GLY A 522 -17.01 -9.82 11.54
CA GLY A 522 -16.18 -10.06 10.35
C GLY A 522 -16.94 -9.91 9.06
N SER A 523 -16.35 -10.41 7.98
CA SER A 523 -16.92 -10.35 6.63
C SER A 523 -16.54 -11.57 5.80
N ILE A 524 -17.42 -11.91 4.86
CA ILE A 524 -17.13 -12.79 3.74
C ILE A 524 -17.51 -12.07 2.46
N SER A 525 -16.61 -12.09 1.49
CA SER A 525 -16.80 -11.45 0.18
C SER A 525 -16.48 -12.43 -0.92
N GLY A 526 -17.28 -12.40 -1.99
CA GLY A 526 -17.00 -13.07 -3.25
C GLY A 526 -16.92 -12.03 -4.36
N PHE A 527 -16.05 -12.26 -5.33
CA PHE A 527 -15.87 -11.35 -6.46
C PHE A 527 -15.75 -12.11 -7.78
N TYR A 528 -16.14 -11.45 -8.86
CA TYR A 528 -15.95 -11.88 -10.23
C TYR A 528 -15.61 -10.67 -11.09
N ASN A 529 -14.56 -10.76 -11.89
CA ASN A 529 -14.14 -9.73 -12.86
C ASN A 529 -13.89 -10.42 -14.20
N ARG A 530 -14.48 -9.90 -15.27
CA ARG A 530 -14.26 -10.33 -16.64
C ARG A 530 -13.69 -9.19 -17.46
N TYR A 531 -12.57 -9.46 -18.08
CA TYR A 531 -11.89 -8.59 -19.01
C TYR A 531 -12.14 -9.05 -20.44
N ASP A 532 -12.54 -8.16 -21.33
CA ASP A 532 -12.62 -8.44 -22.77
C ASP A 532 -11.31 -8.16 -23.50
N SER A 533 -10.45 -7.30 -22.91
CA SER A 533 -9.16 -6.88 -23.49
C SER A 533 -8.11 -6.67 -22.39
N PHE A 534 -7.85 -7.70 -21.60
CA PHE A 534 -6.78 -7.71 -20.60
C PHE A 534 -5.43 -7.61 -21.29
N ILE A 535 -4.65 -6.59 -21.02
CA ILE A 535 -3.30 -6.42 -21.59
C ILE A 535 -2.35 -7.31 -20.81
N ASP A 536 -1.93 -8.41 -21.44
CA ASP A 536 -1.04 -9.40 -20.85
C ASP A 536 0.33 -9.39 -21.52
N PHE A 537 1.36 -9.76 -20.76
CA PHE A 537 2.73 -9.83 -21.19
C PHE A 537 3.08 -11.28 -21.58
N THR A 538 3.06 -11.55 -22.89
CA THR A 538 3.04 -12.90 -23.44
C THR A 538 4.37 -13.25 -24.13
N PRO A 539 4.99 -14.42 -23.81
CA PRO A 539 6.18 -14.87 -24.50
C PRO A 539 5.86 -15.30 -25.94
N THR A 540 6.75 -14.95 -26.85
CA THR A 540 6.63 -15.26 -28.28
C THR A 540 7.32 -16.57 -28.67
N GLY A 541 8.17 -17.12 -27.81
CA GLY A 541 9.08 -18.22 -28.12
C GLY A 541 10.32 -17.81 -28.95
N LEU A 542 10.47 -16.52 -29.25
CA LEU A 542 11.67 -15.97 -29.90
C LEU A 542 12.70 -15.57 -28.84
N VAL A 543 13.95 -15.42 -29.27
CA VAL A 543 15.06 -14.94 -28.45
C VAL A 543 15.74 -13.77 -29.19
N GLU A 544 15.93 -12.64 -28.52
CA GLU A 544 16.67 -11.46 -28.98
C GLU A 544 17.67 -11.06 -27.89
N ASP A 545 18.92 -10.79 -28.25
CA ASP A 545 20.06 -10.48 -27.35
C ASP A 545 20.28 -11.54 -26.23
N GLY A 546 19.93 -12.80 -26.50
CA GLY A 546 20.04 -13.88 -25.54
C GLY A 546 18.87 -13.99 -24.57
N LEU A 547 17.92 -13.05 -24.62
CA LEU A 547 16.73 -12.95 -23.76
C LEU A 547 15.49 -13.47 -24.48
N GLN A 548 14.57 -14.06 -23.74
CA GLN A 548 13.28 -14.47 -24.29
C GLN A 548 12.41 -13.24 -24.59
N VAL A 549 11.85 -13.20 -25.81
CA VAL A 549 11.02 -12.07 -26.26
C VAL A 549 9.58 -12.20 -25.74
N PHE A 550 9.11 -11.14 -25.09
CA PHE A 550 7.74 -10.97 -24.63
C PHE A 550 7.08 -9.77 -25.30
N VAL A 551 5.80 -9.86 -25.58
CA VAL A 551 5.00 -8.82 -26.25
C VAL A 551 3.72 -8.53 -25.47
N TYR A 552 3.35 -7.26 -25.37
CA TYR A 552 2.05 -6.87 -24.81
C TYR A 552 0.91 -7.21 -25.78
N THR A 553 0.00 -8.07 -25.37
CA THR A 553 -1.14 -8.53 -26.16
C THR A 553 -2.45 -8.40 -25.42
N PRO A 554 -3.54 -7.98 -26.07
CA PRO A 554 -4.87 -8.01 -25.47
C PRO A 554 -5.41 -9.44 -25.47
N LYS A 555 -6.00 -9.86 -24.34
CA LYS A 555 -6.63 -11.18 -24.16
C LYS A 555 -7.96 -11.07 -23.46
N ALA A 556 -8.86 -12.03 -23.65
CA ALA A 556 -9.99 -12.21 -22.76
C ALA A 556 -9.53 -12.92 -21.49
N ALA A 557 -9.87 -12.38 -20.32
CA ALA A 557 -9.46 -12.95 -19.04
C ALA A 557 -10.57 -12.88 -17.99
N GLU A 558 -10.55 -13.82 -17.04
CA GLU A 558 -11.42 -13.75 -15.88
C GLU A 558 -10.66 -13.96 -14.58
N PHE A 559 -11.14 -13.27 -13.54
CA PHE A 559 -10.67 -13.39 -12.17
C PHE A 559 -11.87 -13.60 -11.27
N TYR A 560 -11.84 -14.61 -10.41
CA TYR A 560 -12.85 -14.79 -9.38
C TYR A 560 -12.24 -15.35 -8.11
N GLY A 561 -12.94 -15.16 -7.01
CA GLY A 561 -12.43 -15.65 -5.73
C GLY A 561 -13.30 -15.26 -4.56
N ALA A 562 -12.76 -15.53 -3.38
CA ALA A 562 -13.42 -15.24 -2.13
C ALA A 562 -12.39 -14.81 -1.08
N GLU A 563 -12.82 -13.92 -0.19
CA GLU A 563 -12.09 -13.43 0.98
C GLU A 563 -12.98 -13.58 2.20
N ALA A 564 -12.42 -14.01 3.32
CA ALA A 564 -13.15 -14.16 4.55
C ALA A 564 -12.31 -13.76 5.76
N ARG A 565 -12.95 -13.12 6.74
CA ARG A 565 -12.41 -12.88 8.07
C ARG A 565 -13.54 -13.00 9.08
N ALA A 566 -13.33 -13.80 10.13
CA ALA A 566 -14.27 -13.95 11.23
C ALA A 566 -13.53 -13.91 12.56
N ASP A 567 -13.96 -13.03 13.45
CA ASP A 567 -13.45 -12.86 14.82
C ASP A 567 -14.52 -13.42 15.80
N PHE A 568 -14.16 -14.49 16.50
CA PHE A 568 -15.01 -15.14 17.51
C PHE A 568 -14.61 -14.63 18.89
N HIS A 569 -15.39 -13.73 19.47
CA HIS A 569 -15.14 -13.13 20.79
C HIS A 569 -15.46 -14.13 21.89
N LEU A 570 -14.43 -14.62 22.58
CA LEU A 570 -14.51 -15.69 23.57
C LEU A 570 -14.79 -15.18 24.99
N LEU A 571 -14.46 -13.92 25.30
CA LEU A 571 -14.86 -13.28 26.56
C LEU A 571 -16.26 -12.70 26.40
N PRO A 572 -17.12 -12.77 27.46
CA PRO A 572 -18.43 -12.17 27.37
C PRO A 572 -18.30 -10.67 27.13
N LEU A 573 -18.80 -10.23 25.96
CA LEU A 573 -19.00 -8.82 25.67
C LEU A 573 -19.94 -8.30 26.76
N THR A 574 -19.42 -7.49 27.67
CA THR A 574 -20.28 -6.72 28.56
C THR A 574 -20.97 -5.71 27.67
N LEU A 575 -22.13 -6.08 27.12
CA LEU A 575 -23.04 -5.13 26.48
C LEU A 575 -23.47 -4.17 27.60
N THR A 576 -22.68 -3.11 27.79
CA THR A 576 -23.01 -2.08 28.75
C THR A 576 -24.29 -1.45 28.24
N LYS A 577 -25.37 -1.65 28.97
CA LYS A 577 -26.66 -1.00 28.80
C LYS A 577 -26.46 0.51 28.97
N MET A 578 -25.84 1.18 28.03
CA MET A 578 -25.80 2.66 28.00
C MET A 578 -27.07 3.26 27.41
N ARG A 579 -28.05 2.43 27.01
CA ARG A 579 -29.28 2.90 26.39
C ARG A 579 -30.30 3.45 27.37
N ASP A 580 -30.17 3.21 28.70
CA ASP A 580 -31.18 3.58 29.67
C ASP A 580 -30.85 4.83 30.51
N GLN A 581 -29.64 5.40 30.41
CA GLN A 581 -29.29 6.62 31.16
C GLN A 581 -29.46 7.92 30.37
N GLU A 582 -29.38 7.91 29.04
CA GLU A 582 -29.58 9.12 28.21
C GLU A 582 -31.06 9.40 27.90
N ALA A 583 -31.93 8.42 28.03
CA ALA A 583 -33.37 8.61 27.80
C ALA A 583 -34.07 9.47 28.87
N ASN A 584 -33.45 9.76 30.00
CA ASN A 584 -34.06 10.48 31.14
C ASN A 584 -33.45 11.87 31.42
N ASP A 585 -32.62 12.44 30.55
CA ASP A 585 -32.14 13.82 30.69
C ASP A 585 -32.94 14.77 29.78
N PRO A 586 -33.85 15.61 30.34
CA PRO A 586 -34.66 16.54 29.53
C PRO A 586 -33.86 17.67 28.89
N LYS A 587 -32.55 17.74 29.07
CA LYS A 587 -31.65 18.77 28.51
C LYS A 587 -30.89 18.35 27.24
N SER A 588 -31.03 17.11 26.77
CA SER A 588 -30.31 16.60 25.61
C SER A 588 -30.97 16.85 24.22
N VAL A 589 -32.08 17.60 24.20
CA VAL A 589 -32.88 17.87 22.95
C VAL A 589 -32.25 18.97 22.09
N LYS A 590 -30.95 19.08 21.96
CA LYS A 590 -30.32 20.07 21.04
C LYS A 590 -29.27 19.55 20.07
N ASN A 591 -29.08 18.24 19.91
CA ASN A 591 -28.13 17.68 18.92
C ASN A 591 -28.73 16.50 18.14
N VAL A 592 -29.93 16.70 17.58
CA VAL A 592 -30.55 15.71 16.67
C VAL A 592 -30.49 16.26 15.24
N VAL A 593 -29.30 16.46 14.69
CA VAL A 593 -29.11 16.68 13.23
C VAL A 593 -27.74 16.13 12.78
N THR A 594 -27.20 15.12 13.41
CA THR A 594 -26.17 14.28 12.78
C THR A 594 -26.50 12.85 13.16
N GLY A 595 -26.77 12.02 12.18
CA GLY A 595 -27.06 10.60 12.35
C GLY A 595 -25.83 9.86 12.85
N ASP A 596 -25.48 10.05 14.10
CA ASP A 596 -24.37 9.41 14.78
C ASP A 596 -24.81 7.97 15.11
N ARG A 597 -24.50 7.04 14.20
CA ARG A 597 -24.46 5.61 14.54
C ARG A 597 -23.15 5.39 15.29
N SER A 598 -23.19 5.49 16.62
CA SER A 598 -22.06 5.08 17.46
C SER A 598 -21.69 3.63 17.10
N GLU A 599 -20.48 3.43 16.62
CA GLU A 599 -19.90 2.09 16.51
C GLU A 599 -19.97 1.41 17.89
N PRO A 600 -20.21 0.08 17.94
CA PRO A 600 -20.22 -0.62 19.22
C PRO A 600 -18.86 -0.41 19.90
N GLN A 601 -18.87 0.16 21.11
CA GLN A 601 -17.66 0.36 21.92
C GLN A 601 -16.92 -0.97 22.03
N LYS A 602 -15.71 -1.04 21.47
CA LYS A 602 -14.83 -2.20 21.58
C LYS A 602 -14.60 -2.51 23.06
N ASN A 603 -14.85 -3.74 23.47
CA ASN A 603 -14.59 -4.16 24.85
C ASN A 603 -13.11 -3.91 25.18
N PRO A 604 -12.78 -3.20 26.27
CA PRO A 604 -11.39 -2.94 26.63
C PRO A 604 -10.59 -4.22 26.95
N ASN A 605 -11.27 -5.36 27.18
CA ASN A 605 -10.66 -6.67 27.40
C ASN A 605 -11.34 -7.68 26.47
N ASP A 606 -10.67 -8.06 25.40
CA ASP A 606 -11.18 -8.99 24.43
C ASP A 606 -10.20 -10.16 24.21
N LEU A 607 -10.71 -11.37 24.22
CA LEU A 607 -10.01 -12.56 23.74
C LEU A 607 -10.82 -13.11 22.58
N PHE A 608 -10.22 -13.14 21.41
CA PHE A 608 -10.94 -13.63 20.24
C PHE A 608 -10.08 -14.56 19.38
N LEU A 609 -10.75 -15.55 18.79
CA LEU A 609 -10.19 -16.39 17.75
C LEU A 609 -10.53 -15.75 16.40
N ARG A 610 -9.51 -15.38 15.63
CA ARG A 610 -9.63 -14.92 14.25
C ARG A 610 -9.38 -16.05 13.29
N LEU A 611 -10.28 -16.25 12.37
CA LEU A 611 -10.09 -17.08 11.18
C LEU A 611 -10.14 -16.18 9.96
N GLN A 612 -9.18 -16.31 9.07
CA GLN A 612 -9.16 -15.54 7.82
C GLN A 612 -8.59 -16.37 6.69
N GLY A 613 -8.94 -16.01 5.46
CA GLY A 613 -8.38 -16.63 4.26
C GLY A 613 -8.86 -15.97 2.99
N ASP A 614 -8.17 -16.28 1.91
CA ASP A 614 -8.46 -15.78 0.58
C ASP A 614 -8.09 -16.82 -0.49
N TYR A 615 -8.83 -16.76 -1.57
CA TYR A 615 -8.64 -17.57 -2.76
C TYR A 615 -8.87 -16.74 -4.01
N VAL A 616 -7.96 -16.87 -4.97
CA VAL A 616 -8.05 -16.24 -6.29
C VAL A 616 -7.86 -17.27 -7.37
N HIS A 617 -8.67 -17.18 -8.40
CA HIS A 617 -8.58 -17.97 -9.62
C HIS A 617 -8.57 -17.02 -10.82
N ALA A 618 -7.60 -17.18 -11.72
CA ALA A 618 -7.51 -16.36 -12.93
C ALA A 618 -7.19 -17.24 -14.14
N THR A 619 -7.84 -16.94 -15.27
CA THR A 619 -7.78 -17.75 -16.49
C THR A 619 -7.71 -16.83 -17.71
N ASP A 620 -6.82 -17.14 -18.63
CA ASP A 620 -6.85 -16.68 -20.02
C ASP A 620 -8.01 -17.41 -20.72
N LEU A 621 -9.05 -16.69 -21.13
CA LEU A 621 -10.25 -17.27 -21.74
C LEU A 621 -10.06 -17.66 -23.21
N ASP A 622 -9.00 -17.16 -23.86
CA ASP A 622 -8.70 -17.47 -25.26
C ASP A 622 -8.03 -18.84 -25.37
N THR A 623 -7.18 -19.22 -24.38
CA THR A 623 -6.47 -20.51 -24.37
C THR A 623 -7.02 -21.49 -23.35
N GLY A 624 -7.65 -21.01 -22.27
CA GLY A 624 -8.07 -21.80 -21.10
C GLY A 624 -6.94 -22.02 -20.08
N ASP A 625 -5.75 -21.44 -20.30
CA ASP A 625 -4.61 -21.58 -19.41
C ASP A 625 -4.75 -20.68 -18.16
N PRO A 626 -4.10 -21.03 -17.04
CA PRO A 626 -3.94 -20.13 -15.92
C PRO A 626 -3.17 -18.87 -16.32
N LEU A 627 -3.53 -17.72 -15.73
CA LEU A 627 -2.68 -16.53 -15.76
C LEU A 627 -1.50 -16.72 -14.79
N PRO A 628 -0.33 -16.08 -15.08
CA PRO A 628 0.87 -16.25 -14.26
C PRO A 628 0.77 -15.52 -12.91
N ARG A 629 1.58 -15.96 -11.94
CA ARG A 629 1.77 -15.33 -10.62
C ARG A 629 0.47 -15.06 -9.85
N ILE A 630 -0.44 -16.02 -9.87
CA ILE A 630 -1.69 -15.94 -9.11
C ILE A 630 -1.46 -16.43 -7.69
N THR A 631 -1.91 -15.62 -6.72
CA THR A 631 -1.82 -15.92 -5.30
C THR A 631 -2.38 -17.30 -4.97
N PRO A 632 -1.63 -18.20 -4.31
CA PRO A 632 -2.15 -19.48 -3.85
C PRO A 632 -3.24 -19.29 -2.78
N LEU A 633 -4.03 -20.33 -2.51
CA LEU A 633 -4.97 -20.33 -1.39
C LEU A 633 -4.22 -20.10 -0.08
N ARG A 634 -4.65 -19.08 0.68
CA ARG A 634 -4.10 -18.75 2.01
C ARG A 634 -5.19 -18.79 3.07
N TYR A 635 -4.85 -19.29 4.24
CA TYR A 635 -5.72 -19.22 5.41
C TYR A 635 -4.90 -19.19 6.70
N SER A 636 -5.45 -18.53 7.72
CA SER A 636 -4.83 -18.49 9.03
C SER A 636 -5.84 -18.57 10.16
N ALA A 637 -5.35 -19.02 11.30
CA ALA A 637 -6.05 -19.00 12.56
C ALA A 637 -5.17 -18.32 13.60
N SER A 638 -5.70 -17.29 14.27
CA SER A 638 -4.96 -16.61 15.33
C SER A 638 -5.81 -16.42 16.59
N LEU A 639 -5.20 -16.68 17.74
CA LEU A 639 -5.77 -16.33 19.05
C LEU A 639 -5.19 -14.98 19.46
N ASN A 640 -6.06 -14.01 19.70
CA ASN A 640 -5.71 -12.63 19.99
C ASN A 640 -6.27 -12.22 21.35
N TYR A 641 -5.45 -11.60 22.17
CA TYR A 641 -5.80 -11.03 23.44
C TYR A 641 -5.51 -9.53 23.44
N GLU A 642 -6.52 -8.71 23.58
CA GLU A 642 -6.42 -7.25 23.56
C GLU A 642 -7.00 -6.68 24.86
N THR A 643 -6.25 -5.80 25.50
CA THR A 643 -6.68 -5.02 26.66
C THR A 643 -6.23 -3.58 26.51
N GLU A 644 -6.61 -2.71 27.45
CA GLU A 644 -6.07 -1.33 27.48
C GLU A 644 -4.54 -1.30 27.54
N LYS A 645 -3.91 -2.28 28.21
CA LYS A 645 -2.45 -2.32 28.43
C LYS A 645 -1.73 -3.38 27.62
N TRP A 646 -2.34 -4.53 27.39
CA TRP A 646 -1.70 -5.66 26.76
C TRP A 646 -2.36 -5.98 25.42
N ASN A 647 -1.55 -6.32 24.45
CA ASN A 647 -1.97 -7.05 23.27
C ASN A 647 -1.03 -8.23 23.07
N ALA A 648 -1.58 -9.39 22.75
CA ALA A 648 -0.81 -10.59 22.44
C ALA A 648 -1.54 -11.38 21.36
N SER A 649 -0.77 -12.03 20.49
CA SER A 649 -1.32 -12.92 19.47
C SER A 649 -0.41 -14.12 19.23
N ILE A 650 -1.02 -15.22 18.85
CA ILE A 650 -0.37 -16.37 18.25
C ILE A 650 -1.14 -16.75 17.00
N GLU A 651 -0.45 -16.90 15.88
CA GLU A 651 -1.03 -17.17 14.57
C GLU A 651 -0.37 -18.37 13.91
N CYS A 652 -1.18 -19.23 13.33
CA CYS A 652 -0.75 -20.26 12.39
C CYS A 652 -1.32 -19.90 11.01
N GLN A 653 -0.44 -19.62 10.06
CA GLN A 653 -0.78 -19.30 8.68
C GLN A 653 -0.36 -20.44 7.76
N ARG A 654 -1.26 -20.90 6.90
CA ARG A 654 -0.98 -21.85 5.83
C ARG A 654 -1.13 -21.19 4.48
N VAL A 655 -0.14 -21.34 3.63
CA VAL A 655 -0.17 -21.07 2.19
C VAL A 655 -0.13 -22.42 1.50
N ALA A 656 -1.09 -22.67 0.62
CA ALA A 656 -1.17 -23.93 -0.12
C ALA A 656 -0.10 -23.99 -1.21
N GLU A 657 0.17 -25.18 -1.71
CA GLU A 657 0.92 -25.38 -2.94
C GLU A 657 0.22 -24.68 -4.10
N GLN A 658 1.00 -24.06 -5.00
CA GLN A 658 0.49 -23.52 -6.26
C GLN A 658 1.03 -24.36 -7.41
N ASP A 659 0.19 -25.23 -7.90
CA ASP A 659 0.44 -26.14 -9.04
C ASP A 659 -0.39 -25.76 -10.28
N ARG A 660 -1.37 -24.86 -10.14
CA ARG A 660 -2.10 -24.26 -11.23
C ARG A 660 -1.33 -23.06 -11.77
N ILE A 661 -0.45 -23.32 -12.72
CA ILE A 661 0.56 -22.39 -13.23
C ILE A 661 0.35 -22.08 -14.71
N ALA A 662 0.81 -20.92 -15.16
CA ALA A 662 0.89 -20.59 -16.58
C ALA A 662 1.95 -21.45 -17.31
N PRO A 663 1.89 -21.59 -18.65
CA PRO A 663 2.78 -22.48 -19.41
C PRO A 663 4.29 -22.28 -19.21
N PHE A 664 4.73 -21.10 -18.78
CA PHE A 664 6.17 -20.77 -18.57
C PHE A 664 6.52 -20.66 -17.09
N GLU A 665 5.60 -20.97 -16.22
CA GLU A 665 5.76 -20.77 -14.80
C GLU A 665 6.13 -22.09 -14.11
N THR A 666 6.79 -21.99 -12.97
CA THR A 666 7.09 -23.14 -12.11
C THR A 666 6.15 -23.16 -10.89
N SER A 667 5.81 -24.36 -10.42
CA SER A 667 5.03 -24.53 -9.19
C SER A 667 5.85 -24.16 -7.95
N THR A 668 5.16 -23.83 -6.86
CA THR A 668 5.78 -23.62 -5.56
C THR A 668 5.14 -24.50 -4.50
N PRO A 669 5.93 -25.09 -3.59
CA PRO A 669 5.39 -25.89 -2.50
C PRO A 669 4.65 -25.02 -1.50
N GLY A 670 3.66 -25.57 -0.84
CA GLY A 670 2.96 -24.88 0.25
C GLY A 670 3.76 -24.92 1.54
N TYR A 671 3.57 -23.92 2.41
CA TYR A 671 4.28 -23.76 3.68
C TYR A 671 3.37 -23.32 4.83
N THR A 672 3.86 -23.47 6.07
CA THR A 672 3.13 -23.08 7.29
C THR A 672 3.99 -22.22 8.18
N PHE A 673 3.55 -21.00 8.45
CA PHE A 673 4.20 -20.11 9.41
C PHE A 673 3.50 -20.13 10.76
N LEU A 674 4.31 -20.15 11.80
CA LEU A 674 3.90 -19.88 13.18
C LEU A 674 4.47 -18.53 13.59
N ASN A 675 3.58 -17.58 13.91
CA ASN A 675 3.92 -16.22 14.34
C ASN A 675 3.38 -15.98 15.73
N ALA A 676 4.04 -15.12 16.51
CA ALA A 676 3.53 -14.69 17.81
C ALA A 676 3.94 -13.24 18.09
N SER A 677 3.13 -12.52 18.84
CA SER A 677 3.49 -11.17 19.29
C SER A 677 2.96 -10.89 20.69
N ILE A 678 3.65 -10.01 21.41
CA ILE A 678 3.20 -9.45 22.67
C ILE A 678 3.62 -8.00 22.76
N GLY A 679 2.71 -7.14 23.23
CA GLY A 679 2.96 -5.73 23.41
C GLY A 679 2.36 -5.21 24.71
N TYR A 680 2.97 -4.15 25.24
CA TYR A 680 2.56 -3.52 26.49
C TYR A 680 2.49 -2.00 26.34
N LYS A 681 1.34 -1.43 26.70
CA LYS A 681 1.06 0.01 26.69
C LYS A 681 1.11 0.53 28.13
N PHE A 682 1.85 1.62 28.34
CA PHE A 682 1.97 2.25 29.66
C PHE A 682 2.18 3.76 29.53
N ARG A 683 1.89 4.47 30.60
CA ARG A 683 2.05 5.92 30.69
C ARG A 683 3.14 6.29 31.66
N VAL A 684 4.00 7.24 31.27
CA VAL A 684 5.02 7.86 32.14
C VAL A 684 4.86 9.37 32.05
N GLY A 685 4.35 9.98 33.13
CA GLY A 685 4.03 11.41 33.11
C GLY A 685 3.01 11.77 32.02
N ALA A 686 3.40 12.61 31.09
CA ALA A 686 2.59 13.04 29.95
C ALA A 686 2.71 12.11 28.73
N THR A 687 3.67 11.18 28.72
CA THR A 687 3.93 10.32 27.55
C THR A 687 3.13 9.02 27.60
N TYR A 688 2.68 8.57 26.43
CA TYR A 688 2.16 7.22 26.21
C TYR A 688 3.23 6.39 25.54
N ASN A 689 3.47 5.20 26.06
CA ASN A 689 4.55 4.33 25.62
C ASN A 689 3.98 2.98 25.24
N TYR A 690 4.51 2.42 24.16
CA TYR A 690 4.22 1.07 23.70
C TYR A 690 5.53 0.35 23.43
N VAL A 691 5.68 -0.84 23.98
CA VAL A 691 6.80 -1.75 23.69
C VAL A 691 6.25 -3.07 23.23
N TYR A 692 6.92 -3.71 22.27
CA TYR A 692 6.46 -4.99 21.76
C TYR A 692 7.63 -5.90 21.35
N VAL A 693 7.33 -7.19 21.33
CA VAL A 693 8.17 -8.24 20.73
C VAL A 693 7.30 -9.07 19.79
N LYS A 694 7.81 -9.35 18.61
CA LYS A 694 7.15 -10.16 17.57
C LYS A 694 8.12 -11.22 17.07
N GLY A 695 7.66 -12.46 16.97
CA GLY A 695 8.36 -13.56 16.31
C GLY A 695 7.66 -13.93 15.02
N THR A 696 8.41 -14.06 13.94
CA THR A 696 7.93 -14.47 12.62
C THR A 696 8.62 -15.75 12.20
N ASN A 697 7.89 -16.61 11.48
CA ASN A 697 8.40 -17.92 11.04
C ASN A 697 9.13 -18.69 12.16
N LEU A 698 8.52 -18.78 13.34
CA LEU A 698 9.16 -19.36 14.55
C LEU A 698 9.61 -20.81 14.36
N THR A 699 9.01 -21.53 13.43
CA THR A 699 9.37 -22.90 13.03
C THR A 699 10.59 -22.97 12.10
N ASN A 700 11.05 -21.82 11.58
CA ASN A 700 12.13 -21.72 10.59
C ASN A 700 11.85 -22.55 9.33
N GLU A 701 10.61 -22.48 8.84
CA GLU A 701 10.15 -23.15 7.62
C GLU A 701 10.75 -22.50 6.38
N GLU A 702 11.26 -23.30 5.44
CA GLU A 702 11.60 -22.80 4.11
C GLU A 702 10.33 -22.51 3.33
N ALA A 703 10.22 -21.29 2.83
CA ALA A 703 9.05 -20.82 2.09
C ALA A 703 9.47 -19.98 0.89
N ARG A 704 8.69 -20.08 -0.20
CA ARG A 704 8.94 -19.34 -1.43
C ARG A 704 7.66 -18.66 -1.87
N ASP A 705 7.78 -17.37 -2.22
CA ASP A 705 6.63 -16.61 -2.69
C ASP A 705 6.34 -16.96 -4.16
N HIS A 706 5.14 -17.45 -4.44
CA HIS A 706 4.75 -17.83 -5.80
C HIS A 706 4.71 -16.63 -6.75
N LEU A 707 4.43 -15.43 -6.24
CA LEU A 707 4.32 -14.21 -7.04
C LEU A 707 5.68 -13.66 -7.47
N SER A 708 6.75 -14.06 -6.78
CA SER A 708 8.11 -13.58 -7.06
C SER A 708 8.66 -14.14 -8.38
N PHE A 709 9.26 -13.28 -9.18
CA PHE A 709 10.10 -13.69 -10.30
C PHE A 709 11.33 -14.47 -9.82
N LEU A 710 11.82 -14.16 -8.61
CA LEU A 710 12.99 -14.78 -8.01
C LEU A 710 12.63 -15.95 -7.09
N LYS A 711 11.43 -16.55 -7.20
CA LYS A 711 10.97 -17.65 -6.33
C LYS A 711 11.90 -18.87 -6.30
N GLU A 712 12.65 -19.09 -7.36
CA GLU A 712 13.60 -20.20 -7.48
C GLU A 712 14.92 -19.93 -6.73
N VAL A 713 15.28 -18.66 -6.52
CA VAL A 713 16.60 -18.23 -6.03
C VAL A 713 16.54 -17.45 -4.71
N LEU A 714 15.36 -16.94 -4.32
CA LEU A 714 15.18 -16.17 -3.10
C LEU A 714 14.02 -16.71 -2.26
N PRO A 715 14.30 -17.45 -1.18
CA PRO A 715 13.28 -17.82 -0.19
C PRO A 715 12.78 -16.60 0.61
N LEU A 716 11.62 -16.74 1.23
CA LEU A 716 11.18 -15.84 2.28
C LEU A 716 12.11 -15.91 3.49
N ALA A 717 12.09 -14.88 4.32
CA ALA A 717 12.92 -14.77 5.51
C ALA A 717 12.75 -15.99 6.43
N GLY A 718 13.84 -16.43 7.02
CA GLY A 718 13.88 -17.41 8.08
C GLY A 718 13.23 -16.91 9.37
N ARG A 719 13.48 -17.60 10.47
CA ARG A 719 12.97 -17.20 11.77
C ARG A 719 13.53 -15.84 12.19
N GLY A 720 12.63 -14.88 12.46
CA GLY A 720 12.96 -13.55 12.95
C GLY A 720 12.33 -13.24 14.31
N VAL A 721 12.99 -12.41 15.08
CA VAL A 721 12.46 -11.79 16.30
C VAL A 721 12.66 -10.29 16.19
N ALA A 722 11.55 -9.58 16.13
CA ALA A 722 11.53 -8.12 16.17
C ALA A 722 11.20 -7.62 17.58
N ALA A 723 11.84 -6.53 17.97
CA ALA A 723 11.49 -5.77 19.17
C ALA A 723 11.41 -4.28 18.83
N GLY A 724 10.39 -3.61 19.35
CA GLY A 724 10.20 -2.19 19.08
C GLY A 724 9.61 -1.43 20.25
N PHE A 725 9.76 -0.13 20.19
CA PHE A 725 9.16 0.82 21.12
C PHE A 725 8.58 2.02 20.38
N ARG A 726 7.56 2.61 20.96
CA ARG A 726 6.96 3.88 20.53
C ARG A 726 6.65 4.73 21.74
N THR A 727 6.91 6.02 21.62
CA THR A 727 6.57 7.03 22.62
C THR A 727 5.86 8.19 21.95
N THR A 728 4.66 8.54 22.43
CA THR A 728 3.90 9.74 21.99
C THR A 728 3.74 10.72 23.15
N PHE A 729 3.80 12.04 22.87
CA PHE A 729 3.75 13.11 23.87
C PHE A 729 3.05 14.38 23.37
#